data_ddc42ba4f7017df0993b7f523cd42d4e
#
_entry.id   ddc42ba4f7017df0993b7f523cd42d4e
#
_cell.length_a   1.000
_cell.length_b   1.000
_cell.length_c   1.000
_cell.angle_alpha   90.00
_cell.angle_beta   90.00
_cell.angle_gamma   90.00
#
_symmetry.space_group_name_H-M   'P 1'
#
loop_
_entity.id
_entity.type
_entity.pdbx_description
1 polymer ?
#
loop_
_entity_poly.entity_id
_entity_poly.type
_entity_poly.pdbx_seq_one_letter_code
_entity_poly.pdbx_strand_id
1 'polypeptide(L)'
;MATFLYKLGRLAFRRRHFVALIWVALLTLAGVGAASAPAPGTTSFSIPGTEAQKAFDLLEQRFPGMSADGATARVVFKAPSGEKMTDAGNKAAVEKTVKELGGGPEVASVADPYTGHAVSKNGTVAYASVKYKVSGMELEDSTRDDLKEAAQHARDAGLTVEIGGDALNATPETGSSEIIGIAIAAVVLVITFGSLLAAGLPLLTAIIGVGIGVASITALASALDLGSTTSTLATMIGLAVGIDYALFIVSRYRAELAEGREREEAAGRAVGTAGSAVVFAGLTVVIALVGLSVVNIPMLTKMGVAAAGTVAIAVLIALTMIPALLGYAGRKIKPAGEKSRLLGGGRPPKRPGRPNMGTRWARFVVRRPVAVLLLGVLGLGAAALPAASLELGLPDDGSQPVSTTQRRAYDLLSEGFGPGFNGPLMVVVDAKDSARPKDAFAEVGAQIKGLKDVVTVTPAAPNKAGDTATITVVPNSKPSSVTTEDLVHAIRDKGAEITRDTGATVLVTGSTAMNIDVSQKLNDALLPYLALVVGLAFLLLIVVFRSVLVPLKAALGFLLSVLAALGAVVAVFQWGWLSGLMGVEQTGPVMSMMPIFMVGVVFGLAMDYEVFLVTRMREAYVHGETPGQAVVTGFKYGARVVTAAAVIMIAVFSGFIGSSESMVKMIGFGLAIAVFFDAFVVRMAIVPAVLALLGKRAWWLPKWLDRALPNVDVEGEGLRAHADPEEEKELVRA
;
A
#
# COMPACT_ATOMS: atom_id res chain seq x y z
N MET A 1 11.76 -15.49 -26.33
CA MET A 1 10.57 -15.03 -25.60
C MET A 1 9.61 -14.29 -26.53
N ALA A 2 10.05 -13.26 -27.21
CA ALA A 2 9.22 -12.45 -28.11
C ALA A 2 8.46 -13.29 -29.16
N THR A 3 9.09 -14.31 -29.75
CA THR A 3 8.46 -15.21 -30.74
C THR A 3 7.30 -16.05 -30.13
N PHE A 4 7.46 -16.50 -28.88
CA PHE A 4 6.38 -17.21 -28.17
C PHE A 4 5.18 -16.29 -27.92
N LEU A 5 5.45 -15.10 -27.39
CA LEU A 5 4.40 -14.10 -27.12
C LEU A 5 3.72 -13.61 -28.41
N TYR A 6 4.47 -13.48 -29.48
CA TYR A 6 3.92 -13.19 -30.82
C TYR A 6 2.91 -14.27 -31.27
N LYS A 7 3.29 -15.56 -31.13
CA LYS A 7 2.37 -16.67 -31.45
C LYS A 7 1.14 -16.66 -30.54
N LEU A 8 1.33 -16.40 -29.26
CA LEU A 8 0.24 -16.27 -28.28
C LEU A 8 -0.73 -15.14 -28.66
N GLY A 9 -0.20 -13.95 -29.01
CA GLY A 9 -1.00 -12.79 -29.40
C GLY A 9 -1.84 -13.07 -30.67
N ARG A 10 -1.26 -13.73 -31.69
CA ARG A 10 -1.98 -14.17 -32.88
C ARG A 10 -3.05 -15.21 -32.56
N LEU A 11 -2.72 -16.20 -31.73
CA LEU A 11 -3.66 -17.23 -31.32
C LEU A 11 -4.86 -16.61 -30.57
N ALA A 12 -4.59 -15.71 -29.63
CA ALA A 12 -5.62 -15.02 -28.85
C ALA A 12 -6.52 -14.14 -29.76
N PHE A 13 -5.94 -13.46 -30.75
CA PHE A 13 -6.67 -12.67 -31.74
C PHE A 13 -7.58 -13.56 -32.62
N ARG A 14 -7.06 -14.68 -33.11
CA ARG A 14 -7.81 -15.65 -33.95
C ARG A 14 -8.91 -16.35 -33.16
N ARG A 15 -8.57 -16.88 -31.97
CA ARG A 15 -9.49 -17.63 -31.12
C ARG A 15 -10.14 -16.77 -30.03
N ARG A 16 -10.49 -15.52 -30.38
CA ARG A 16 -11.05 -14.51 -29.46
C ARG A 16 -12.23 -15.00 -28.64
N HIS A 17 -13.11 -15.83 -29.22
CA HIS A 17 -14.28 -16.38 -28.52
C HIS A 17 -13.88 -17.32 -27.38
N PHE A 18 -12.88 -18.18 -27.62
CA PHE A 18 -12.35 -19.08 -26.57
C PHE A 18 -11.68 -18.31 -25.46
N VAL A 19 -10.86 -17.33 -25.79
CA VAL A 19 -10.18 -16.50 -24.79
C VAL A 19 -11.19 -15.72 -23.95
N ALA A 20 -12.19 -15.11 -24.57
CA ALA A 20 -13.25 -14.40 -23.86
C ALA A 20 -14.04 -15.34 -22.94
N LEU A 21 -14.38 -16.55 -23.43
CA LEU A 21 -15.10 -17.54 -22.64
C LEU A 21 -14.30 -18.03 -21.43
N ILE A 22 -12.99 -18.25 -21.57
CA ILE A 22 -12.11 -18.62 -20.47
C ILE A 22 -12.11 -17.52 -19.39
N TRP A 23 -11.95 -16.26 -19.76
CA TRP A 23 -11.93 -15.16 -18.81
C TRP A 23 -13.29 -14.91 -18.14
N VAL A 24 -14.38 -15.06 -18.87
CA VAL A 24 -15.75 -15.00 -18.30
C VAL A 24 -15.97 -16.17 -17.34
N ALA A 25 -15.54 -17.38 -17.71
CA ALA A 25 -15.63 -18.55 -16.83
C ALA A 25 -14.80 -18.37 -15.54
N LEU A 26 -13.58 -17.81 -15.64
CA LEU A 26 -12.75 -17.51 -14.48
C LEU A 26 -13.37 -16.45 -13.57
N LEU A 27 -13.94 -15.40 -14.16
CA LEU A 27 -14.66 -14.36 -13.41
C LEU A 27 -15.88 -14.94 -12.68
N THR A 28 -16.65 -15.77 -13.39
CA THR A 28 -17.82 -16.44 -12.80
C THR A 28 -17.42 -17.40 -11.68
N LEU A 29 -16.38 -18.20 -11.91
CA LEU A 29 -15.87 -19.15 -10.90
C LEU A 29 -15.37 -18.40 -9.64
N ALA A 30 -14.59 -17.34 -9.83
CA ALA A 30 -14.12 -16.53 -8.71
C ALA A 30 -15.28 -15.84 -7.98
N GLY A 31 -16.27 -15.31 -8.73
CA GLY A 31 -17.47 -14.67 -8.17
C GLY A 31 -18.35 -15.65 -7.39
N VAL A 32 -18.57 -16.87 -7.91
CA VAL A 32 -19.30 -17.92 -7.18
C VAL A 32 -18.52 -18.35 -5.94
N GLY A 33 -17.19 -18.50 -6.07
CA GLY A 33 -16.32 -18.80 -4.92
C GLY A 33 -16.43 -17.73 -3.83
N ALA A 34 -16.40 -16.45 -4.20
CA ALA A 34 -16.55 -15.35 -3.26
C ALA A 34 -17.94 -15.31 -2.59
N ALA A 35 -19.01 -15.57 -3.37
CA ALA A 35 -20.37 -15.58 -2.85
C ALA A 35 -20.67 -16.77 -1.92
N SER A 36 -19.93 -17.87 -2.06
CA SER A 36 -20.07 -19.08 -1.25
C SER A 36 -19.02 -19.19 -0.14
N ALA A 37 -18.07 -18.24 -0.08
CA ALA A 37 -17.04 -18.26 0.95
C ALA A 37 -17.67 -17.99 2.33
N PRO A 38 -17.26 -18.74 3.38
CA PRO A 38 -17.60 -18.37 4.74
C PRO A 38 -17.00 -17.02 5.08
N ALA A 39 -17.60 -16.33 6.06
CA ALA A 39 -17.02 -15.09 6.56
C ALA A 39 -15.52 -15.29 6.90
N PRO A 40 -14.66 -14.29 6.61
CA PRO A 40 -13.24 -14.39 6.96
C PRO A 40 -13.12 -14.73 8.44
N GLY A 41 -12.26 -15.68 8.78
CA GLY A 41 -11.93 -16.00 10.17
C GLY A 41 -11.24 -14.81 10.84
N THR A 42 -11.12 -14.88 12.16
CA THR A 42 -10.43 -13.88 12.96
C THR A 42 -9.00 -13.72 12.48
N THR A 43 -8.68 -12.63 11.81
CA THR A 43 -7.29 -12.24 11.63
C THR A 43 -6.76 -11.73 12.97
N SER A 44 -6.30 -12.63 13.81
CA SER A 44 -5.50 -12.21 14.95
C SER A 44 -4.25 -11.52 14.41
N PHE A 45 -4.08 -10.26 14.76
CA PHE A 45 -2.88 -9.51 14.40
C PHE A 45 -1.70 -10.06 15.20
N SER A 46 -1.14 -11.16 14.70
CA SER A 46 -0.03 -11.86 15.34
C SER A 46 1.29 -11.42 14.74
N ILE A 47 2.26 -11.14 15.63
CA ILE A 47 3.62 -10.76 15.26
C ILE A 47 4.59 -11.73 15.92
N PRO A 48 4.80 -12.90 15.33
CA PRO A 48 5.63 -13.94 15.93
C PRO A 48 7.03 -13.42 16.28
N GLY A 49 7.47 -13.77 17.48
CA GLY A 49 8.82 -13.47 17.94
C GLY A 49 9.00 -12.15 18.70
N THR A 50 7.97 -11.28 18.77
CA THR A 50 8.02 -10.08 19.61
C THR A 50 7.69 -10.38 21.08
N GLU A 51 8.10 -9.49 21.98
CA GLU A 51 7.82 -9.65 23.41
C GLU A 51 6.33 -9.46 23.71
N ALA A 52 5.71 -8.44 23.08
CA ALA A 52 4.30 -8.19 23.28
C ALA A 52 3.43 -9.39 22.82
N GLN A 53 3.83 -10.11 21.76
CA GLN A 53 3.12 -11.32 21.34
C GLN A 53 3.31 -12.46 22.35
N LYS A 54 4.53 -12.66 22.87
CA LYS A 54 4.78 -13.68 23.91
C LYS A 54 3.96 -13.43 25.17
N ALA A 55 3.86 -12.15 25.56
CA ALA A 55 3.03 -11.75 26.70
C ALA A 55 1.54 -12.02 26.44
N PHE A 56 1.09 -11.76 25.22
CA PHE A 56 -0.28 -12.03 24.77
C PHE A 56 -0.60 -13.53 24.78
N ASP A 57 0.27 -14.36 24.20
CA ASP A 57 0.13 -15.82 24.19
C ASP A 57 0.10 -16.38 25.63
N LEU A 58 0.89 -15.80 26.52
CA LEU A 58 0.92 -16.18 27.95
C LEU A 58 -0.40 -15.81 28.65
N LEU A 59 -0.97 -14.64 28.34
CA LEU A 59 -2.27 -14.21 28.87
C LEU A 59 -3.38 -15.19 28.48
N GLU A 60 -3.44 -15.58 27.20
CA GLU A 60 -4.42 -16.58 26.74
C GLU A 60 -4.32 -17.90 27.49
N GLN A 61 -3.09 -18.37 27.73
CA GLN A 61 -2.85 -19.62 28.43
C GLN A 61 -3.16 -19.56 29.92
N ARG A 62 -2.86 -18.42 30.58
CA ARG A 62 -2.93 -18.27 32.04
C ARG A 62 -4.21 -17.64 32.56
N PHE A 63 -4.96 -16.96 31.69
CA PHE A 63 -6.24 -16.31 32.04
C PHE A 63 -7.36 -16.83 31.11
N PRO A 64 -7.75 -18.11 31.19
CA PRO A 64 -8.80 -18.68 30.37
C PRO A 64 -10.12 -17.93 30.60
N GLY A 65 -10.69 -17.39 29.51
CA GLY A 65 -11.90 -16.56 29.52
C GLY A 65 -11.67 -15.05 29.43
N MET A 66 -10.41 -14.58 29.46
CA MET A 66 -10.08 -13.26 28.90
C MET A 66 -9.81 -13.45 27.40
N SER A 67 -10.80 -13.13 26.57
CA SER A 67 -10.59 -13.04 25.12
C SER A 67 -9.62 -11.88 24.88
N ALA A 68 -8.36 -12.20 24.64
CA ALA A 68 -7.32 -11.17 24.43
C ALA A 68 -7.53 -10.44 23.09
N ASP A 69 -8.23 -11.09 22.12
CA ASP A 69 -8.58 -10.57 20.80
C ASP A 69 -9.98 -9.94 20.71
N GLY A 70 -10.76 -9.95 21.80
CA GLY A 70 -12.10 -9.37 21.80
C GLY A 70 -12.08 -7.87 21.55
N ALA A 71 -12.99 -7.39 20.71
CA ALA A 71 -13.16 -5.96 20.48
C ALA A 71 -13.39 -5.20 21.79
N THR A 72 -12.98 -3.95 21.79
CA THR A 72 -13.15 -3.06 22.93
C THR A 72 -13.90 -1.79 22.50
N ALA A 73 -14.84 -1.33 23.34
CA ALA A 73 -15.38 0.01 23.23
C ALA A 73 -15.17 0.76 24.53
N ARG A 74 -14.79 2.04 24.42
CA ARG A 74 -14.74 2.96 25.55
C ARG A 74 -15.82 4.00 25.36
N VAL A 75 -16.89 3.90 26.15
CA VAL A 75 -17.98 4.87 26.16
C VAL A 75 -17.61 5.95 27.16
N VAL A 76 -17.28 7.13 26.65
CA VAL A 76 -16.80 8.28 27.43
C VAL A 76 -17.94 9.26 27.64
N PHE A 77 -18.21 9.60 28.89
CA PHE A 77 -19.24 10.51 29.32
C PHE A 77 -18.65 11.80 29.84
N LYS A 78 -19.19 12.95 29.46
CA LYS A 78 -18.86 14.26 30.05
C LYS A 78 -20.11 14.92 30.55
N ALA A 79 -20.05 15.39 31.79
CA ALA A 79 -21.17 16.10 32.45
C ALA A 79 -21.40 17.47 31.78
N PRO A 80 -22.65 18.00 31.85
CA PRO A 80 -22.95 19.37 31.48
C PRO A 80 -22.11 20.39 32.24
N SER A 81 -21.97 21.59 31.70
CA SER A 81 -21.17 22.64 32.33
C SER A 81 -21.65 22.99 33.73
N GLY A 82 -20.77 22.89 34.72
CA GLY A 82 -21.05 23.15 36.12
C GLY A 82 -21.50 21.93 36.92
N GLU A 83 -21.74 20.78 36.30
CA GLU A 83 -22.15 19.53 36.95
C GLU A 83 -20.99 18.53 37.01
N LYS A 84 -21.17 17.48 37.81
CA LYS A 84 -20.25 16.38 37.97
C LYS A 84 -20.88 15.05 37.58
N MET A 85 -20.07 14.10 37.13
CA MET A 85 -20.49 12.74 36.82
C MET A 85 -21.03 12.00 38.04
N THR A 86 -20.69 12.48 39.26
CA THR A 86 -21.19 11.94 40.55
C THR A 86 -22.53 12.49 40.96
N ASP A 87 -23.09 13.50 40.28
CA ASP A 87 -24.41 14.06 40.56
C ASP A 87 -25.49 13.02 40.25
N ALA A 88 -26.54 12.98 41.05
CA ALA A 88 -27.51 11.88 41.03
C ALA A 88 -28.13 11.61 39.64
N GLY A 89 -28.47 12.68 38.89
CA GLY A 89 -29.01 12.54 37.53
C GLY A 89 -28.02 11.94 36.54
N ASN A 90 -26.80 12.49 36.51
CA ASN A 90 -25.75 12.04 35.63
C ASN A 90 -25.33 10.60 35.94
N LYS A 91 -25.18 10.30 37.24
CA LYS A 91 -24.85 8.96 37.71
C LYS A 91 -25.91 7.93 37.29
N ALA A 92 -27.19 8.23 37.49
CA ALA A 92 -28.28 7.34 37.09
C ALA A 92 -28.33 7.10 35.56
N ALA A 93 -28.04 8.13 34.74
CA ALA A 93 -27.96 7.99 33.31
C ALA A 93 -26.81 7.04 32.89
N VAL A 94 -25.64 7.19 33.50
CA VAL A 94 -24.48 6.32 33.21
C VAL A 94 -24.74 4.88 33.67
N GLU A 95 -25.25 4.65 34.87
CA GLU A 95 -25.59 3.31 35.39
C GLU A 95 -26.61 2.60 34.51
N LYS A 96 -27.61 3.34 34.01
CA LYS A 96 -28.57 2.81 33.04
C LYS A 96 -27.89 2.38 31.74
N THR A 97 -27.07 3.24 31.19
CA THR A 97 -26.30 2.94 29.94
C THR A 97 -25.38 1.74 30.13
N VAL A 98 -24.64 1.65 31.24
CA VAL A 98 -23.76 0.51 31.56
C VAL A 98 -24.58 -0.80 31.62
N LYS A 99 -25.77 -0.76 32.18
CA LYS A 99 -26.69 -1.93 32.24
C LYS A 99 -27.18 -2.33 30.85
N GLU A 100 -27.54 -1.36 30.00
CA GLU A 100 -27.95 -1.58 28.61
C GLU A 100 -26.78 -2.21 27.80
N LEU A 101 -25.60 -1.64 27.88
CA LEU A 101 -24.36 -2.17 27.24
C LEU A 101 -24.06 -3.61 27.65
N GLY A 102 -24.33 -3.96 28.94
CA GLY A 102 -24.09 -5.32 29.44
C GLY A 102 -25.07 -6.38 28.92
N GLY A 103 -26.19 -5.97 28.31
CA GLY A 103 -27.24 -6.86 27.80
C GLY A 103 -26.96 -7.44 26.40
N GLY A 104 -25.96 -6.96 25.68
CA GLY A 104 -25.66 -7.37 24.30
C GLY A 104 -25.17 -8.82 24.20
N PRO A 105 -25.54 -9.56 23.13
CA PRO A 105 -25.25 -11.00 23.01
C PRO A 105 -23.74 -11.30 22.88
N GLU A 106 -22.97 -10.42 22.27
CA GLU A 106 -21.53 -10.57 22.07
C GLU A 106 -20.69 -9.89 23.15
N VAL A 107 -21.33 -9.25 24.14
CA VAL A 107 -20.61 -8.59 25.24
C VAL A 107 -20.07 -9.63 26.21
N ALA A 108 -18.77 -9.54 26.48
CA ALA A 108 -18.09 -10.37 27.48
C ALA A 108 -18.16 -9.73 28.88
N SER A 109 -17.94 -8.43 28.98
CA SER A 109 -17.99 -7.68 30.23
C SER A 109 -18.12 -6.17 30.01
N VAL A 110 -18.72 -5.47 30.95
CA VAL A 110 -18.72 -4.01 31.00
C VAL A 110 -18.16 -3.57 32.35
N ALA A 111 -17.15 -2.72 32.33
CA ALA A 111 -16.59 -2.12 33.53
C ALA A 111 -17.35 -0.81 33.85
N ASP A 112 -18.04 -0.78 34.98
CA ASP A 112 -18.74 0.40 35.46
C ASP A 112 -17.74 1.46 35.94
N PRO A 113 -17.85 2.73 35.54
CA PRO A 113 -16.91 3.79 35.87
C PRO A 113 -16.82 4.10 37.38
N TYR A 114 -17.88 3.89 38.14
CA TYR A 114 -17.88 4.19 39.58
C TYR A 114 -17.22 3.10 40.41
N THR A 115 -17.41 1.85 40.06
CA THR A 115 -16.77 0.72 40.71
C THR A 115 -15.34 0.52 40.23
N GLY A 116 -15.06 0.85 38.98
CA GLY A 116 -13.74 0.75 38.32
C GLY A 116 -12.83 1.95 38.53
N HIS A 117 -13.21 2.95 39.34
CA HIS A 117 -12.49 4.20 39.54
C HIS A 117 -12.15 4.95 38.24
N ALA A 118 -13.03 4.87 37.27
CA ALA A 118 -12.90 5.49 35.95
C ALA A 118 -13.68 6.83 35.86
N VAL A 119 -13.64 7.61 36.93
CA VAL A 119 -14.11 8.99 37.01
C VAL A 119 -12.92 9.92 37.19
N SER A 120 -12.86 10.99 36.39
CA SER A 120 -11.75 11.94 36.41
C SER A 120 -11.61 12.64 37.75
N LYS A 121 -10.40 13.12 38.12
CA LYS A 121 -10.14 13.80 39.39
C LYS A 121 -11.01 15.05 39.60
N ASN A 122 -11.34 15.76 38.52
CA ASN A 122 -12.22 16.93 38.55
C ASN A 122 -13.71 16.54 38.54
N GLY A 123 -14.04 15.27 38.35
CA GLY A 123 -15.40 14.73 38.35
C GLY A 123 -16.19 15.04 37.09
N THR A 124 -15.62 15.63 36.04
CA THR A 124 -16.36 16.07 34.85
C THR A 124 -16.44 15.01 33.75
N VAL A 125 -15.53 14.03 33.72
CA VAL A 125 -15.46 12.97 32.72
C VAL A 125 -15.47 11.61 33.41
N ALA A 126 -16.19 10.64 32.83
CA ALA A 126 -16.13 9.23 33.23
C ALA A 126 -16.11 8.34 31.97
N TYR A 127 -15.64 7.11 32.08
CA TYR A 127 -15.74 6.17 30.97
C TYR A 127 -16.11 4.76 31.45
N ALA A 128 -16.93 4.08 30.65
CA ALA A 128 -17.18 2.65 30.75
C ALA A 128 -16.38 1.91 29.70
N SER A 129 -15.80 0.77 30.07
CA SER A 129 -15.07 -0.09 29.12
C SER A 129 -15.89 -1.34 28.85
N VAL A 130 -16.26 -1.53 27.59
CA VAL A 130 -16.99 -2.71 27.09
C VAL A 130 -15.98 -3.63 26.41
N LYS A 131 -15.96 -4.89 26.81
CA LYS A 131 -15.19 -5.95 26.13
C LYS A 131 -16.16 -6.89 25.46
N TYR A 132 -15.84 -7.22 24.22
CA TYR A 132 -16.62 -8.16 23.43
C TYR A 132 -15.95 -9.53 23.37
N LYS A 133 -16.72 -10.55 23.01
CA LYS A 133 -16.26 -11.94 22.90
C LYS A 133 -15.54 -12.21 21.57
N VAL A 134 -15.81 -11.38 20.58
CA VAL A 134 -15.33 -11.48 19.21
C VAL A 134 -14.52 -10.24 18.83
N SER A 135 -13.72 -10.32 17.77
CA SER A 135 -12.94 -9.18 17.28
C SER A 135 -13.81 -8.08 16.66
N GLY A 136 -13.29 -6.85 16.53
CA GLY A 136 -14.07 -5.72 15.98
C GLY A 136 -14.61 -5.95 14.57
N MET A 137 -13.96 -6.75 13.76
CA MET A 137 -14.43 -7.09 12.41
C MET A 137 -15.52 -8.16 12.39
N GLU A 138 -15.67 -8.93 13.45
CA GLU A 138 -16.67 -10.00 13.58
C GLU A 138 -17.93 -9.56 14.32
N LEU A 139 -17.87 -8.40 14.99
CA LEU A 139 -19.06 -7.85 15.64
C LEU A 139 -20.21 -7.71 14.64
N GLU A 140 -21.37 -8.21 15.02
CA GLU A 140 -22.59 -8.02 14.23
C GLU A 140 -22.96 -6.53 14.16
N ASP A 141 -23.59 -6.12 13.06
CA ASP A 141 -24.08 -4.74 12.92
C ASP A 141 -25.12 -4.41 13.99
N SER A 142 -25.94 -5.38 14.40
CA SER A 142 -26.87 -5.29 15.53
C SER A 142 -26.17 -4.91 16.83
N THR A 143 -25.02 -5.55 17.14
CA THR A 143 -24.24 -5.24 18.34
C THR A 143 -23.63 -3.82 18.29
N ARG A 144 -23.19 -3.38 17.10
CA ARG A 144 -22.72 -1.99 16.91
C ARG A 144 -23.85 -0.98 17.04
N ASP A 145 -25.04 -1.32 16.58
CA ASP A 145 -26.20 -0.45 16.69
C ASP A 145 -26.71 -0.37 18.13
N ASP A 146 -26.72 -1.48 18.87
CA ASP A 146 -27.00 -1.50 20.30
C ASP A 146 -26.02 -0.59 21.09
N LEU A 147 -24.72 -0.63 20.75
CA LEU A 147 -23.72 0.26 21.36
C LEU A 147 -24.01 1.75 21.08
N LYS A 148 -24.37 2.08 19.84
CA LYS A 148 -24.73 3.45 19.45
C LYS A 148 -26.04 3.91 20.12
N GLU A 149 -27.04 3.03 20.20
CA GLU A 149 -28.34 3.31 20.83
C GLU A 149 -28.20 3.55 22.33
N ALA A 150 -27.44 2.70 23.04
CA ALA A 150 -27.16 2.91 24.47
C ALA A 150 -26.42 4.25 24.70
N ALA A 151 -25.47 4.63 23.84
CA ALA A 151 -24.82 5.94 23.93
C ALA A 151 -25.80 7.09 23.63
N GLN A 152 -26.75 6.89 22.71
CA GLN A 152 -27.76 7.90 22.37
C GLN A 152 -28.70 8.15 23.54
N HIS A 153 -29.13 7.12 24.25
CA HIS A 153 -29.97 7.27 25.45
C HIS A 153 -29.30 8.15 26.52
N ALA A 154 -27.97 8.03 26.70
CA ALA A 154 -27.24 8.89 27.62
C ALA A 154 -27.12 10.34 27.11
N ARG A 155 -27.03 10.55 25.79
CA ARG A 155 -27.08 11.89 25.19
C ARG A 155 -28.44 12.56 25.40
N ASP A 156 -29.50 11.80 25.22
CA ASP A 156 -30.86 12.26 25.44
C ASP A 156 -31.14 12.63 26.92
N ALA A 157 -30.35 12.03 27.84
CA ALA A 157 -30.36 12.40 29.27
C ALA A 157 -29.51 13.66 29.56
N GLY A 158 -28.90 14.32 28.56
CA GLY A 158 -28.16 15.57 28.68
C GLY A 158 -26.65 15.44 28.79
N LEU A 159 -26.09 14.22 28.74
CA LEU A 159 -24.64 14.00 28.76
C LEU A 159 -24.03 14.16 27.38
N THR A 160 -22.77 14.62 27.31
CA THR A 160 -21.96 14.43 26.09
C THR A 160 -21.38 13.03 26.13
N VAL A 161 -21.68 12.22 25.10
CA VAL A 161 -21.21 10.82 25.04
C VAL A 161 -20.54 10.53 23.74
N GLU A 162 -19.32 10.02 23.82
CA GLU A 162 -18.52 9.64 22.66
C GLU A 162 -17.97 8.22 22.86
N ILE A 163 -17.75 7.52 21.73
CA ILE A 163 -17.35 6.11 21.75
C ILE A 163 -16.00 5.97 21.05
N GLY A 164 -14.99 5.50 21.77
CA GLY A 164 -13.68 5.14 21.26
C GLY A 164 -13.45 3.63 21.27
N GLY A 165 -12.34 3.20 20.70
CA GLY A 165 -11.95 1.79 20.59
C GLY A 165 -12.32 1.18 19.25
N ASP A 166 -12.01 -0.10 19.08
CA ASP A 166 -12.05 -0.82 17.80
C ASP A 166 -13.41 -1.44 17.46
N ALA A 167 -14.38 -1.45 18.41
CA ALA A 167 -15.71 -2.00 18.19
C ALA A 167 -16.51 -1.29 17.07
N LEU A 168 -16.23 0.01 16.83
CA LEU A 168 -16.88 0.79 15.77
C LEU A 168 -16.04 0.84 14.46
N ASN A 169 -14.94 0.13 14.37
CA ASN A 169 -14.19 0.05 13.14
C ASN A 169 -15.03 -0.72 12.11
N ALA A 170 -15.65 0.04 11.21
CA ALA A 170 -16.40 -0.53 10.09
C ALA A 170 -15.43 -1.05 9.01
N THR A 171 -15.87 -2.07 8.27
CA THR A 171 -15.19 -2.41 7.02
C THR A 171 -15.20 -1.20 6.09
N PRO A 172 -14.06 -0.87 5.42
CA PRO A 172 -14.00 0.26 4.52
C PRO A 172 -15.11 0.14 3.46
N GLU A 173 -16.03 1.09 3.42
CA GLU A 173 -16.96 1.19 2.29
C GLU A 173 -16.16 1.60 1.05
N THR A 174 -16.32 0.85 -0.05
CA THR A 174 -15.80 1.25 -1.36
C THR A 174 -16.40 2.61 -1.72
N GLY A 175 -15.60 3.65 -1.55
CA GLY A 175 -16.07 5.02 -1.58
C GLY A 175 -16.24 5.59 -2.99
N SER A 176 -17.02 6.66 -3.09
CA SER A 176 -17.17 7.49 -4.29
C SER A 176 -15.83 8.01 -4.85
N SER A 177 -14.79 8.10 -4.03
CA SER A 177 -13.45 8.57 -4.39
C SER A 177 -12.71 7.64 -5.37
N GLU A 178 -12.88 6.31 -5.27
CA GLU A 178 -12.32 5.35 -6.23
C GLU A 178 -12.93 5.53 -7.63
N ILE A 179 -14.25 5.77 -7.68
CA ILE A 179 -14.97 6.02 -8.93
C ILE A 179 -14.43 7.30 -9.61
N ILE A 180 -14.12 8.34 -8.84
CA ILE A 180 -13.52 9.57 -9.36
C ILE A 180 -12.16 9.31 -9.97
N GLY A 181 -11.30 8.53 -9.32
CA GLY A 181 -10.00 8.13 -9.84
C GLY A 181 -10.11 7.40 -11.18
N ILE A 182 -11.02 6.42 -11.27
CA ILE A 182 -11.31 5.68 -12.51
C ILE A 182 -11.87 6.62 -13.61
N ALA A 183 -12.75 7.55 -13.26
CA ALA A 183 -13.31 8.49 -14.21
C ALA A 183 -12.24 9.42 -14.80
N ILE A 184 -11.32 9.92 -13.96
CA ILE A 184 -10.18 10.73 -14.43
C ILE A 184 -9.27 9.89 -15.33
N ALA A 185 -8.96 8.64 -14.96
CA ALA A 185 -8.18 7.72 -15.78
C ALA A 185 -8.86 7.49 -17.17
N ALA A 186 -10.19 7.34 -17.19
CA ALA A 186 -10.96 7.21 -18.42
C ALA A 186 -10.80 8.45 -19.32
N VAL A 187 -10.91 9.65 -18.75
CA VAL A 187 -10.74 10.92 -19.50
C VAL A 187 -9.32 11.00 -20.09
N VAL A 188 -8.29 10.69 -19.28
CA VAL A 188 -6.89 10.70 -19.74
C VAL A 188 -6.66 9.70 -20.87
N LEU A 189 -7.23 8.49 -20.78
CA LEU A 189 -7.17 7.48 -21.83
C LEU A 189 -7.86 7.95 -23.13
N VAL A 190 -9.03 8.60 -23.02
CA VAL A 190 -9.73 9.17 -24.18
C VAL A 190 -8.90 10.27 -24.85
N ILE A 191 -8.27 11.16 -24.07
CA ILE A 191 -7.38 12.20 -24.58
C ILE A 191 -6.15 11.58 -25.26
N THR A 192 -5.58 10.54 -24.67
CA THR A 192 -4.36 9.86 -25.14
C THR A 192 -4.61 9.12 -26.45
N PHE A 193 -5.69 8.32 -26.50
CA PHE A 193 -6.03 7.53 -27.67
C PHE A 193 -6.85 8.28 -28.72
N GLY A 194 -7.59 9.31 -28.32
CA GLY A 194 -8.52 10.02 -29.21
C GLY A 194 -9.67 9.15 -29.69
N SER A 195 -10.01 8.08 -28.98
CA SER A 195 -11.04 7.11 -29.31
C SER A 195 -11.61 6.48 -28.05
N LEU A 196 -12.93 6.57 -27.85
CA LEU A 196 -13.62 5.97 -26.71
C LEU A 196 -13.43 4.45 -26.66
N LEU A 197 -13.48 3.77 -27.82
CA LEU A 197 -13.31 2.32 -27.85
C LEU A 197 -11.89 1.90 -27.46
N ALA A 198 -10.87 2.58 -27.99
CA ALA A 198 -9.49 2.28 -27.63
C ALA A 198 -9.17 2.62 -26.17
N ALA A 199 -9.82 3.63 -25.58
CA ALA A 199 -9.72 4.00 -24.19
C ALA A 199 -10.48 3.04 -23.25
N GLY A 200 -11.61 2.53 -23.72
CA GLY A 200 -12.44 1.59 -22.95
C GLY A 200 -11.81 0.20 -22.77
N LEU A 201 -10.95 -0.24 -23.70
CA LEU A 201 -10.31 -1.56 -23.60
C LEU A 201 -9.43 -1.72 -22.34
N PRO A 202 -8.47 -0.81 -22.05
CA PRO A 202 -7.68 -0.89 -20.83
C PRO A 202 -8.53 -0.85 -19.55
N LEU A 203 -9.55 0.01 -19.50
CA LEU A 203 -10.45 0.09 -18.34
C LEU A 203 -11.24 -1.21 -18.14
N LEU A 204 -11.85 -1.72 -19.20
CA LEU A 204 -12.62 -2.96 -19.12
C LEU A 204 -11.77 -4.12 -18.63
N THR A 205 -10.57 -4.27 -19.18
CA THR A 205 -9.68 -5.36 -18.81
C THR A 205 -9.12 -5.22 -17.40
N ALA A 206 -8.85 -3.99 -16.95
CA ALA A 206 -8.42 -3.74 -15.58
C ALA A 206 -9.55 -4.05 -14.58
N ILE A 207 -10.79 -3.61 -14.85
CA ILE A 207 -11.95 -3.92 -13.99
C ILE A 207 -12.20 -5.44 -13.91
N ILE A 208 -12.10 -6.16 -15.01
CA ILE A 208 -12.25 -7.63 -15.01
C ILE A 208 -11.10 -8.28 -14.21
N GLY A 209 -9.86 -7.82 -14.40
CA GLY A 209 -8.70 -8.34 -13.69
C GLY A 209 -8.77 -8.12 -12.18
N VAL A 210 -9.13 -6.91 -11.79
CA VAL A 210 -9.36 -6.56 -10.37
C VAL A 210 -10.55 -7.37 -9.81
N GLY A 211 -11.63 -7.48 -10.57
CA GLY A 211 -12.80 -8.27 -10.17
C GLY A 211 -12.44 -9.74 -9.90
N ILE A 212 -11.65 -10.37 -10.77
CA ILE A 212 -11.15 -11.74 -10.56
C ILE A 212 -10.20 -11.78 -9.35
N GLY A 213 -9.28 -10.82 -9.22
CA GLY A 213 -8.32 -10.76 -8.12
C GLY A 213 -9.02 -10.63 -6.78
N VAL A 214 -9.91 -9.64 -6.63
CA VAL A 214 -10.66 -9.40 -5.38
C VAL A 214 -11.59 -10.56 -5.06
N ALA A 215 -12.34 -11.08 -6.05
CA ALA A 215 -13.20 -12.23 -5.84
C ALA A 215 -12.38 -13.48 -5.42
N SER A 216 -11.19 -13.68 -5.97
CA SER A 216 -10.30 -14.77 -5.57
C SER A 216 -9.78 -14.58 -4.13
N ILE A 217 -9.42 -13.34 -3.75
CA ILE A 217 -9.02 -13.00 -2.39
C ILE A 217 -10.17 -13.27 -1.43
N THR A 218 -11.39 -12.84 -1.75
CA THR A 218 -12.58 -13.07 -0.92
C THR A 218 -12.90 -14.56 -0.81
N ALA A 219 -12.83 -15.31 -1.91
CA ALA A 219 -13.06 -16.75 -1.91
C ALA A 219 -12.06 -17.54 -1.05
N LEU A 220 -10.82 -17.04 -0.95
CA LEU A 220 -9.74 -17.64 -0.18
C LEU A 220 -9.55 -17.00 1.21
N ALA A 221 -10.33 -15.96 1.54
CA ALA A 221 -10.14 -15.16 2.74
C ALA A 221 -10.16 -16.00 4.01
N SER A 222 -11.14 -16.90 4.15
CA SER A 222 -11.24 -17.79 5.32
C SER A 222 -10.18 -18.89 5.36
N ALA A 223 -9.75 -19.39 4.19
CA ALA A 223 -8.74 -20.47 4.11
C ALA A 223 -7.31 -19.95 4.35
N LEU A 224 -7.03 -18.72 3.93
CA LEU A 224 -5.72 -18.07 4.03
C LEU A 224 -5.67 -16.99 5.10
N ASP A 225 -6.78 -16.74 5.77
CA ASP A 225 -6.91 -15.71 6.78
C ASP A 225 -6.46 -14.33 6.26
N LEU A 226 -7.18 -13.84 5.22
CA LEU A 226 -6.90 -12.58 4.53
C LEU A 226 -7.83 -11.48 5.02
N GLY A 227 -7.26 -10.39 5.54
CA GLY A 227 -8.03 -9.22 5.97
C GLY A 227 -8.54 -8.34 4.81
N SER A 228 -9.50 -7.47 5.10
CA SER A 228 -10.11 -6.52 4.14
C SER A 228 -9.10 -5.58 3.48
N THR A 229 -8.08 -5.15 4.20
CA THR A 229 -6.98 -4.30 3.69
C THR A 229 -6.24 -4.95 2.51
N THR A 230 -6.19 -6.31 2.47
CA THR A 230 -5.62 -7.05 1.35
C THR A 230 -6.37 -6.78 0.04
N SER A 231 -7.69 -6.77 0.08
CA SER A 231 -8.54 -6.49 -1.08
C SER A 231 -8.37 -5.05 -1.57
N THR A 232 -8.26 -4.08 -0.66
CA THR A 232 -8.02 -2.67 -1.00
C THR A 232 -6.68 -2.49 -1.71
N LEU A 233 -5.61 -3.04 -1.15
CA LEU A 233 -4.28 -2.99 -1.76
C LEU A 233 -4.24 -3.66 -3.14
N ALA A 234 -4.85 -4.85 -3.26
CA ALA A 234 -4.95 -5.58 -4.52
C ALA A 234 -5.76 -4.79 -5.57
N THR A 235 -6.82 -4.08 -5.16
CA THR A 235 -7.60 -3.20 -6.03
C THR A 235 -6.76 -2.03 -6.53
N MET A 236 -6.07 -1.32 -5.64
CA MET A 236 -5.22 -0.18 -5.99
C MET A 236 -4.14 -0.57 -7.00
N ILE A 237 -3.38 -1.63 -6.70
CA ILE A 237 -2.28 -2.07 -7.56
C ILE A 237 -2.81 -2.71 -8.84
N GLY A 238 -3.81 -3.58 -8.72
CA GLY A 238 -4.41 -4.28 -9.87
C GLY A 238 -5.03 -3.33 -10.89
N LEU A 239 -5.69 -2.26 -10.43
CA LEU A 239 -6.28 -1.25 -11.31
C LEU A 239 -5.17 -0.44 -12.01
N ALA A 240 -4.19 0.05 -11.26
CA ALA A 240 -3.09 0.84 -11.81
C ALA A 240 -2.29 0.04 -12.85
N VAL A 241 -1.83 -1.15 -12.49
CA VAL A 241 -1.03 -2.05 -13.33
C VAL A 241 -1.85 -2.58 -14.52
N GLY A 242 -3.11 -2.96 -14.29
CA GLY A 242 -4.00 -3.49 -15.33
C GLY A 242 -4.28 -2.50 -16.44
N ILE A 243 -4.52 -1.22 -16.10
CA ILE A 243 -4.71 -0.16 -17.09
C ILE A 243 -3.41 0.10 -17.86
N ASP A 244 -2.28 0.15 -17.16
CA ASP A 244 -0.99 0.49 -17.76
C ASP A 244 -0.51 -0.56 -18.75
N TYR A 245 -0.55 -1.84 -18.39
CA TYR A 245 -0.13 -2.94 -19.27
C TYR A 245 -1.01 -3.03 -20.52
N ALA A 246 -2.29 -2.85 -20.35
CA ALA A 246 -3.22 -2.77 -21.49
C ALA A 246 -2.94 -1.57 -22.39
N LEU A 247 -2.62 -0.40 -21.80
CA LEU A 247 -2.23 0.82 -22.53
C LEU A 247 -1.02 0.57 -23.42
N PHE A 248 0.03 -0.11 -22.90
CA PHE A 248 1.24 -0.41 -23.67
C PHE A 248 0.92 -1.27 -24.91
N ILE A 249 0.17 -2.37 -24.73
CA ILE A 249 -0.16 -3.28 -25.82
C ILE A 249 -1.07 -2.61 -26.87
N VAL A 250 -2.11 -1.88 -26.42
CA VAL A 250 -3.02 -1.16 -27.35
C VAL A 250 -2.29 -0.05 -28.10
N SER A 251 -1.39 0.68 -27.42
CA SER A 251 -0.59 1.72 -28.06
C SER A 251 0.34 1.14 -29.14
N ARG A 252 1.01 0.02 -28.85
CA ARG A 252 1.88 -0.67 -29.79
C ARG A 252 1.10 -1.23 -30.97
N TYR A 253 -0.04 -1.87 -30.72
CA TYR A 253 -0.92 -2.35 -31.78
C TYR A 253 -1.32 -1.25 -32.77
N ARG A 254 -1.68 -0.07 -32.25
CA ARG A 254 -2.02 1.08 -33.09
C ARG A 254 -0.83 1.64 -33.88
N ALA A 255 0.37 1.55 -33.32
CA ALA A 255 1.60 1.92 -34.01
C ALA A 255 1.87 0.96 -35.19
N GLU A 256 1.74 -0.35 -34.98
CA GLU A 256 1.91 -1.37 -36.01
C GLU A 256 0.87 -1.21 -37.16
N LEU A 257 -0.37 -0.85 -36.80
CA LEU A 257 -1.38 -0.52 -37.83
C LEU A 257 -1.02 0.73 -38.63
N ALA A 258 -0.36 1.73 -38.02
CA ALA A 258 0.07 2.94 -38.71
C ALA A 258 1.24 2.67 -39.69
N GLU A 259 1.99 1.58 -39.47
CA GLU A 259 2.99 1.06 -40.39
C GLU A 259 2.40 0.24 -41.56
N GLY A 260 1.05 0.11 -41.60
CA GLY A 260 0.35 -0.58 -42.71
C GLY A 260 0.20 -2.09 -42.53
N ARG A 261 0.53 -2.66 -41.36
CA ARG A 261 0.48 -4.10 -41.11
C ARG A 261 -0.98 -4.59 -41.00
N GLU A 262 -1.19 -5.85 -41.35
CA GLU A 262 -2.47 -6.52 -41.10
C GLU A 262 -2.78 -6.61 -39.60
N ARG A 263 -4.07 -6.62 -39.24
CA ARG A 263 -4.54 -6.55 -37.86
C ARG A 263 -4.08 -7.70 -37.00
N GLU A 264 -4.09 -8.92 -37.52
CA GLU A 264 -3.62 -10.10 -36.80
C GLU A 264 -2.10 -10.04 -36.57
N GLU A 265 -1.37 -9.64 -37.60
CA GLU A 265 0.08 -9.46 -37.52
C GLU A 265 0.44 -8.33 -36.54
N ALA A 266 -0.28 -7.20 -36.61
CA ALA A 266 -0.11 -6.09 -35.67
C ALA A 266 -0.38 -6.51 -34.23
N ALA A 267 -1.38 -7.37 -33.97
CA ALA A 267 -1.67 -7.90 -32.63
C ALA A 267 -0.55 -8.83 -32.15
N GLY A 268 -0.09 -9.75 -32.99
CA GLY A 268 1.03 -10.62 -32.70
C GLY A 268 2.30 -9.85 -32.34
N ARG A 269 2.68 -8.85 -33.17
CA ARG A 269 3.87 -8.00 -32.93
C ARG A 269 3.73 -7.13 -31.69
N ALA A 270 2.54 -6.60 -31.42
CA ALA A 270 2.30 -5.82 -30.22
C ALA A 270 2.53 -6.66 -28.95
N VAL A 271 2.00 -7.89 -28.94
CA VAL A 271 2.22 -8.80 -27.79
C VAL A 271 3.65 -9.32 -27.74
N GLY A 272 4.26 -9.61 -28.90
CA GLY A 272 5.66 -10.04 -28.98
C GLY A 272 6.66 -8.99 -28.49
N THR A 273 6.43 -7.71 -28.73
CA THR A 273 7.33 -6.61 -28.34
C THR A 273 6.91 -5.95 -27.02
N ALA A 274 5.76 -5.24 -26.99
CA ALA A 274 5.30 -4.60 -25.77
C ALA A 274 4.90 -5.61 -24.68
N GLY A 275 4.36 -6.79 -25.07
CA GLY A 275 4.06 -7.85 -24.11
C GLY A 275 5.31 -8.45 -23.45
N SER A 276 6.47 -8.50 -24.14
CA SER A 276 7.72 -8.89 -23.48
C SER A 276 8.09 -7.92 -22.36
N ALA A 277 7.97 -6.61 -22.60
CA ALA A 277 8.19 -5.60 -21.57
C ALA A 277 7.18 -5.75 -20.41
N VAL A 278 5.90 -6.00 -20.70
CA VAL A 278 4.85 -6.24 -19.70
C VAL A 278 5.15 -7.47 -18.82
N VAL A 279 5.69 -8.56 -19.39
CA VAL A 279 6.07 -9.74 -18.60
C VAL A 279 7.22 -9.42 -17.63
N PHE A 280 8.26 -8.71 -18.10
CA PHE A 280 9.36 -8.31 -17.22
C PHE A 280 8.91 -7.33 -16.14
N ALA A 281 8.09 -6.37 -16.53
CA ALA A 281 7.46 -5.42 -15.65
C ALA A 281 6.62 -6.12 -14.57
N GLY A 282 5.70 -6.99 -14.96
CA GLY A 282 4.90 -7.76 -14.01
C GLY A 282 5.74 -8.65 -13.10
N LEU A 283 6.81 -9.23 -13.62
CA LEU A 283 7.74 -10.04 -12.82
C LEU A 283 8.45 -9.21 -11.75
N THR A 284 8.88 -7.98 -12.05
CA THR A 284 9.49 -7.08 -11.05
C THR A 284 8.50 -6.70 -9.95
N VAL A 285 7.25 -6.42 -10.29
CA VAL A 285 6.19 -6.16 -9.31
C VAL A 285 5.92 -7.39 -8.45
N VAL A 286 5.79 -8.57 -9.05
CA VAL A 286 5.58 -9.84 -8.33
C VAL A 286 6.74 -10.13 -7.38
N ILE A 287 8.00 -9.95 -7.82
CA ILE A 287 9.19 -10.11 -6.98
C ILE A 287 9.14 -9.16 -5.78
N ALA A 288 8.81 -7.90 -6.00
CA ALA A 288 8.74 -6.91 -4.93
C ALA A 288 7.64 -7.24 -3.91
N LEU A 289 6.45 -7.63 -4.38
CA LEU A 289 5.32 -7.99 -3.52
C LEU A 289 5.54 -9.30 -2.76
N VAL A 290 6.07 -10.35 -3.41
CA VAL A 290 6.45 -11.60 -2.74
C VAL A 290 7.62 -11.38 -1.77
N GLY A 291 8.52 -10.45 -2.10
CA GLY A 291 9.61 -10.02 -1.23
C GLY A 291 9.17 -9.52 0.16
N LEU A 292 7.90 -9.08 0.31
CA LEU A 292 7.33 -8.75 1.62
C LEU A 292 7.39 -9.90 2.62
N SER A 293 7.54 -11.15 2.16
CA SER A 293 7.73 -12.31 3.03
C SER A 293 9.01 -12.25 3.88
N VAL A 294 10.01 -11.48 3.45
CA VAL A 294 11.28 -11.28 4.20
C VAL A 294 11.07 -10.51 5.50
N VAL A 295 10.01 -9.71 5.57
CA VAL A 295 9.64 -8.97 6.80
C VAL A 295 9.24 -9.93 7.93
N ASN A 296 8.86 -11.15 7.59
CA ASN A 296 8.44 -12.20 8.54
C ASN A 296 7.27 -11.77 9.45
N ILE A 297 6.33 -11.00 8.88
CA ILE A 297 5.03 -10.70 9.46
C ILE A 297 3.98 -11.42 8.61
N PRO A 298 3.23 -12.39 9.17
CA PRO A 298 2.31 -13.24 8.41
C PRO A 298 1.29 -12.45 7.58
N MET A 299 0.73 -11.39 8.16
CA MET A 299 -0.22 -10.49 7.47
C MET A 299 0.39 -9.86 6.22
N LEU A 300 1.61 -9.31 6.29
CA LEU A 300 2.29 -8.70 5.14
C LEU A 300 2.65 -9.72 4.07
N THR A 301 3.07 -10.92 4.48
CA THR A 301 3.35 -12.03 3.55
C THR A 301 2.09 -12.41 2.77
N LYS A 302 0.97 -12.59 3.48
CA LYS A 302 -0.33 -12.93 2.87
C LYS A 302 -0.80 -11.82 1.93
N MET A 303 -0.74 -10.56 2.35
CA MET A 303 -1.09 -9.39 1.54
C MET A 303 -0.21 -9.28 0.29
N GLY A 304 1.10 -9.46 0.43
CA GLY A 304 2.06 -9.41 -0.68
C GLY A 304 1.80 -10.49 -1.71
N VAL A 305 1.58 -11.73 -1.28
CA VAL A 305 1.27 -12.87 -2.17
C VAL A 305 -0.06 -12.67 -2.89
N ALA A 306 -1.10 -12.23 -2.20
CA ALA A 306 -2.42 -11.96 -2.78
C ALA A 306 -2.36 -10.84 -3.83
N ALA A 307 -1.66 -9.74 -3.52
CA ALA A 307 -1.45 -8.65 -4.47
C ALA A 307 -0.61 -9.09 -5.68
N ALA A 308 0.44 -9.91 -5.47
CA ALA A 308 1.24 -10.50 -6.53
C ALA A 308 0.40 -11.40 -7.45
N GLY A 309 -0.53 -12.18 -6.89
CA GLY A 309 -1.51 -12.96 -7.66
C GLY A 309 -2.39 -12.08 -8.54
N THR A 310 -2.87 -10.96 -8.01
CA THR A 310 -3.69 -9.99 -8.78
C THR A 310 -2.88 -9.37 -9.92
N VAL A 311 -1.60 -9.03 -9.69
CA VAL A 311 -0.69 -8.54 -10.76
C VAL A 311 -0.45 -9.62 -11.82
N ALA A 312 -0.24 -10.87 -11.43
CA ALA A 312 -0.09 -11.98 -12.37
C ALA A 312 -1.33 -12.15 -13.26
N ILE A 313 -2.54 -12.03 -12.68
CA ILE A 313 -3.80 -12.02 -13.43
C ILE A 313 -3.83 -10.85 -14.43
N ALA A 314 -3.45 -9.64 -14.01
CA ALA A 314 -3.40 -8.46 -14.87
C ALA A 314 -2.44 -8.64 -16.07
N VAL A 315 -1.25 -9.24 -15.85
CA VAL A 315 -0.31 -9.60 -16.92
C VAL A 315 -0.93 -10.58 -17.90
N LEU A 316 -1.55 -11.66 -17.41
CA LEU A 316 -2.19 -12.68 -18.26
C LEU A 316 -3.35 -12.09 -19.08
N ILE A 317 -4.14 -11.22 -18.49
CA ILE A 317 -5.21 -10.48 -19.17
C ILE A 317 -4.62 -9.59 -20.27
N ALA A 318 -3.58 -8.85 -19.98
CA ALA A 318 -2.93 -7.99 -20.96
C ALA A 318 -2.40 -8.79 -22.16
N LEU A 319 -1.82 -9.95 -21.94
CA LEU A 319 -1.23 -10.79 -22.99
C LEU A 319 -2.25 -11.59 -23.80
N THR A 320 -3.42 -11.89 -23.25
CA THR A 320 -4.41 -12.78 -23.89
C THR A 320 -5.73 -12.08 -24.19
N MET A 321 -6.35 -11.42 -23.21
CA MET A 321 -7.66 -10.81 -23.36
C MET A 321 -7.60 -9.54 -24.22
N ILE A 322 -6.56 -8.70 -24.09
CA ILE A 322 -6.40 -7.51 -24.93
C ILE A 322 -6.34 -7.86 -26.42
N PRO A 323 -5.46 -8.77 -26.91
CA PRO A 323 -5.47 -9.13 -28.34
C PRO A 323 -6.80 -9.77 -28.78
N ALA A 324 -7.50 -10.52 -27.93
CA ALA A 324 -8.82 -11.04 -28.23
C ALA A 324 -9.85 -9.90 -28.41
N LEU A 325 -9.86 -8.92 -27.52
CA LEU A 325 -10.73 -7.75 -27.60
C LEU A 325 -10.42 -6.86 -28.82
N LEU A 326 -9.12 -6.73 -29.18
CA LEU A 326 -8.70 -6.07 -30.41
C LEU A 326 -9.27 -6.79 -31.65
N GLY A 327 -9.36 -8.11 -31.58
CA GLY A 327 -10.01 -8.93 -32.63
C GLY A 327 -11.51 -8.67 -32.75
N TYR A 328 -12.23 -8.43 -31.65
CA TYR A 328 -13.64 -8.02 -31.67
C TYR A 328 -13.82 -6.57 -32.15
N ALA A 329 -12.97 -5.69 -31.69
CA ALA A 329 -13.05 -4.27 -32.07
C ALA A 329 -12.79 -4.03 -33.57
N GLY A 330 -11.98 -4.88 -34.20
CA GLY A 330 -11.79 -4.92 -35.66
C GLY A 330 -11.43 -3.55 -36.25
N ARG A 331 -12.21 -3.14 -37.29
CA ARG A 331 -11.98 -1.85 -37.99
C ARG A 331 -12.30 -0.60 -37.21
N LYS A 332 -12.93 -0.72 -36.03
CA LYS A 332 -13.28 0.44 -35.19
C LYS A 332 -12.04 1.04 -34.49
N ILE A 333 -10.96 0.27 -34.29
CA ILE A 333 -9.70 0.79 -33.80
C ILE A 333 -8.87 1.33 -34.96
N LYS A 334 -8.57 2.63 -34.89
CA LYS A 334 -7.85 3.36 -35.94
C LYS A 334 -6.34 3.36 -35.65
N PRO A 335 -5.50 3.43 -36.71
CA PRO A 335 -4.06 3.62 -36.61
C PRO A 335 -3.67 4.82 -35.74
N ALA A 336 -2.44 4.81 -35.21
CA ALA A 336 -1.92 5.94 -34.47
C ALA A 336 -1.82 7.19 -35.36
N GLY A 337 -2.32 8.34 -34.87
CA GLY A 337 -2.32 9.60 -35.61
C GLY A 337 -3.63 9.94 -36.32
N GLU A 338 -4.50 8.98 -36.59
CA GLU A 338 -5.82 9.20 -37.15
C GLU A 338 -6.83 9.59 -36.03
N LYS A 339 -7.38 10.81 -36.10
CA LYS A 339 -8.34 11.29 -35.09
C LYS A 339 -9.73 10.76 -35.32
N SER A 340 -10.41 10.39 -34.25
CA SER A 340 -11.85 10.13 -34.27
C SER A 340 -12.63 11.43 -34.49
N ARG A 341 -13.67 11.41 -35.30
CA ARG A 341 -14.58 12.54 -35.59
C ARG A 341 -15.32 13.09 -34.35
N LEU A 342 -15.29 12.36 -33.23
CA LEU A 342 -16.05 12.69 -32.02
C LEU A 342 -15.52 13.91 -31.21
N LEU A 343 -14.27 14.31 -31.39
CA LEU A 343 -13.69 15.49 -30.77
C LEU A 343 -13.63 16.66 -31.78
N GLY A 344 -14.76 17.05 -32.29
CA GLY A 344 -15.02 18.09 -33.26
C GLY A 344 -13.88 19.08 -33.47
N GLY A 345 -13.32 19.09 -34.64
CA GLY A 345 -12.39 20.13 -35.09
C GLY A 345 -11.28 19.57 -35.97
N GLY A 346 -11.51 19.63 -37.27
CA GLY A 346 -10.49 19.42 -38.29
C GLY A 346 -9.31 20.39 -38.13
N ARG A 347 -8.35 20.07 -37.24
CA ARG A 347 -7.03 20.65 -37.41
C ARG A 347 -6.37 19.97 -38.61
N PRO A 348 -5.82 20.74 -39.55
CA PRO A 348 -5.12 20.16 -40.68
C PRO A 348 -4.00 19.21 -40.22
N PRO A 349 -3.66 18.18 -41.02
CA PRO A 349 -2.57 17.27 -40.69
C PRO A 349 -1.34 18.09 -40.30
N LYS A 350 -0.70 17.77 -39.17
CA LYS A 350 0.53 18.43 -38.77
C LYS A 350 1.51 18.36 -39.95
N ARG A 351 1.99 19.51 -40.41
CA ARG A 351 2.98 19.59 -41.47
C ARG A 351 4.10 18.58 -41.18
N PRO A 352 4.50 17.72 -42.14
CA PRO A 352 5.63 16.81 -41.99
C PRO A 352 6.86 17.66 -41.62
N GLY A 353 7.52 17.37 -40.49
CA GLY A 353 8.75 18.03 -40.09
C GLY A 353 8.77 18.76 -38.74
N ARG A 354 7.64 19.01 -38.06
CA ARG A 354 7.69 19.57 -36.70
C ARG A 354 7.98 18.50 -35.64
N PRO A 355 9.10 18.58 -34.89
CA PRO A 355 9.43 17.63 -33.86
C PRO A 355 8.35 17.64 -32.77
N ASN A 356 7.96 16.43 -32.29
CA ASN A 356 7.01 16.29 -31.18
C ASN A 356 7.61 16.85 -29.88
N MET A 357 6.76 17.05 -28.87
CA MET A 357 7.18 17.63 -27.58
C MET A 357 8.26 16.78 -26.89
N GLY A 358 8.15 15.45 -26.94
CA GLY A 358 9.16 14.52 -26.39
C GLY A 358 10.52 14.68 -27.09
N THR A 359 10.53 14.79 -28.42
CA THR A 359 11.77 15.03 -29.19
C THR A 359 12.41 16.37 -28.82
N ARG A 360 11.61 17.45 -28.64
CA ARG A 360 12.12 18.76 -28.24
C ARG A 360 12.71 18.72 -26.84
N TRP A 361 12.03 18.05 -25.91
CA TRP A 361 12.50 17.86 -24.54
C TRP A 361 13.80 17.05 -24.50
N ALA A 362 13.85 15.89 -25.16
CA ALA A 362 15.04 15.08 -25.22
C ALA A 362 16.27 15.83 -25.80
N ARG A 363 16.05 16.62 -26.88
CA ARG A 363 17.12 17.48 -27.43
C ARG A 363 17.61 18.54 -26.44
N PHE A 364 16.71 19.11 -25.63
CA PHE A 364 17.09 20.04 -24.59
C PHE A 364 17.93 19.36 -23.51
N VAL A 365 17.48 18.19 -23.02
CA VAL A 365 18.22 17.40 -22.02
C VAL A 365 19.61 16.97 -22.54
N VAL A 366 19.71 16.44 -23.77
CA VAL A 366 20.98 16.03 -24.36
C VAL A 366 21.92 17.20 -24.59
N ARG A 367 21.40 18.42 -24.83
CA ARG A 367 22.24 19.64 -24.96
C ARG A 367 22.77 20.16 -23.64
N ARG A 368 22.07 19.96 -22.53
CA ARG A 368 22.41 20.47 -21.19
C ARG A 368 22.31 19.38 -20.12
N PRO A 369 22.99 18.23 -20.30
CA PRO A 369 22.76 17.07 -19.45
C PRO A 369 23.17 17.29 -17.99
N VAL A 370 24.29 18.00 -17.75
CA VAL A 370 24.77 18.30 -16.39
C VAL A 370 23.80 19.19 -15.62
N ALA A 371 23.28 20.24 -16.24
CA ALA A 371 22.36 21.15 -15.59
C ALA A 371 21.02 20.45 -15.24
N VAL A 372 20.49 19.61 -16.16
CA VAL A 372 19.26 18.85 -15.93
C VAL A 372 19.46 17.81 -14.83
N LEU A 373 20.60 17.12 -14.83
CA LEU A 373 20.95 16.13 -13.80
C LEU A 373 21.04 16.81 -12.42
N LEU A 374 21.78 17.90 -12.32
CA LEU A 374 21.94 18.62 -11.05
C LEU A 374 20.62 19.16 -10.53
N LEU A 375 19.80 19.79 -11.38
CA LEU A 375 18.47 20.28 -11.00
C LEU A 375 17.56 19.14 -10.53
N GLY A 376 17.57 18.00 -11.23
CA GLY A 376 16.79 16.84 -10.85
C GLY A 376 17.22 16.25 -9.52
N VAL A 377 18.53 16.03 -9.32
CA VAL A 377 19.09 15.46 -8.09
C VAL A 377 18.92 16.41 -6.91
N LEU A 378 19.20 17.69 -7.08
CA LEU A 378 19.03 18.69 -6.01
C LEU A 378 17.55 18.89 -5.66
N GLY A 379 16.67 18.91 -6.67
CA GLY A 379 15.21 19.05 -6.43
C GLY A 379 14.64 17.85 -5.67
N LEU A 380 14.96 16.63 -6.08
CA LEU A 380 14.55 15.42 -5.34
C LEU A 380 15.25 15.32 -3.99
N GLY A 381 16.53 15.69 -3.90
CA GLY A 381 17.26 15.73 -2.63
C GLY A 381 16.61 16.69 -1.63
N ALA A 382 16.19 17.87 -2.08
CA ALA A 382 15.46 18.81 -1.23
C ALA A 382 14.09 18.25 -0.78
N ALA A 383 13.36 17.60 -1.69
CA ALA A 383 12.11 16.92 -1.36
C ALA A 383 12.30 15.73 -0.41
N ALA A 384 13.48 15.12 -0.39
CA ALA A 384 13.84 14.01 0.50
C ALA A 384 14.24 14.46 1.92
N LEU A 385 14.61 15.74 2.13
CA LEU A 385 15.07 16.22 3.44
C LEU A 385 14.11 15.92 4.60
N PRO A 386 12.77 16.12 4.46
CA PRO A 386 11.85 15.78 5.55
C PRO A 386 11.86 14.29 5.95
N ALA A 387 12.26 13.38 5.06
CA ALA A 387 12.34 11.96 5.39
C ALA A 387 13.37 11.66 6.51
N ALA A 388 14.32 12.56 6.76
CA ALA A 388 15.27 12.43 7.86
C ALA A 388 14.62 12.57 9.25
N SER A 389 13.42 13.16 9.34
CA SER A 389 12.62 13.29 10.55
C SER A 389 11.41 12.36 10.56
N LEU A 390 11.48 11.27 9.79
CA LEU A 390 10.41 10.28 9.72
C LEU A 390 10.20 9.61 11.08
N GLU A 391 9.03 9.81 11.66
CA GLU A 391 8.54 9.10 12.83
C GLU A 391 7.51 8.07 12.37
N LEU A 392 7.71 6.83 12.76
CA LEU A 392 6.84 5.72 12.42
C LEU A 392 5.90 5.40 13.59
N GLY A 393 4.63 5.14 13.28
CA GLY A 393 3.64 4.74 14.28
C GLY A 393 2.47 4.03 13.61
N LEU A 394 1.65 3.35 14.40
CA LEU A 394 0.37 2.85 13.92
C LEU A 394 -0.74 3.86 14.25
N PRO A 395 -1.72 4.03 13.35
CA PRO A 395 -2.85 4.92 13.61
C PRO A 395 -3.62 4.49 14.86
N ASP A 396 -3.94 5.46 15.71
CA ASP A 396 -4.81 5.32 16.87
C ASP A 396 -6.06 6.20 16.71
N ASP A 397 -6.99 6.15 17.69
CA ASP A 397 -8.19 7.01 17.69
C ASP A 397 -7.82 8.51 17.63
N GLY A 398 -6.64 8.89 18.12
CA GLY A 398 -6.13 10.25 18.08
C GLY A 398 -5.74 10.73 16.67
N SER A 399 -5.55 9.83 15.73
CA SER A 399 -5.25 10.14 14.32
C SER A 399 -6.50 10.22 13.43
N GLN A 400 -7.67 9.89 13.97
CA GLN A 400 -8.94 9.96 13.25
C GLN A 400 -9.42 11.41 13.04
N PRO A 401 -10.28 11.67 12.02
CA PRO A 401 -10.90 12.97 11.84
C PRO A 401 -11.67 13.44 13.08
N VAL A 402 -11.62 14.74 13.38
CA VAL A 402 -12.33 15.32 14.55
C VAL A 402 -13.86 15.17 14.50
N SER A 403 -14.41 14.87 13.34
CA SER A 403 -15.83 14.58 13.13
C SER A 403 -16.23 13.20 13.65
N THR A 404 -15.29 12.28 13.88
CA THR A 404 -15.56 10.91 14.33
C THR A 404 -15.76 10.86 15.86
N THR A 405 -16.61 9.94 16.31
CA THR A 405 -16.83 9.73 17.74
C THR A 405 -15.59 9.15 18.43
N GLN A 406 -14.80 8.32 17.73
CA GLN A 406 -13.56 7.75 18.26
C GLN A 406 -12.56 8.86 18.61
N ARG A 407 -12.39 9.85 17.73
CA ARG A 407 -11.51 10.98 17.99
C ARG A 407 -12.00 11.83 19.14
N ARG A 408 -13.29 12.15 19.19
CA ARG A 408 -13.85 12.95 20.29
C ARG A 408 -13.76 12.22 21.63
N ALA A 409 -13.95 10.89 21.65
CA ALA A 409 -13.74 10.08 22.85
C ALA A 409 -12.27 10.14 23.31
N TYR A 410 -11.31 10.05 22.38
CA TYR A 410 -9.88 10.18 22.65
C TYR A 410 -9.56 11.54 23.29
N ASP A 411 -10.10 12.61 22.74
CA ASP A 411 -9.89 13.97 23.26
C ASP A 411 -10.49 14.15 24.65
N LEU A 412 -11.72 13.65 24.91
CA LEU A 412 -12.37 13.68 26.21
C LEU A 412 -11.61 12.87 27.27
N LEU A 413 -11.07 11.70 26.91
CA LEU A 413 -10.22 10.91 27.80
C LEU A 413 -8.92 11.65 28.12
N SER A 414 -8.29 12.27 27.12
CA SER A 414 -7.09 13.09 27.31
C SER A 414 -7.35 14.29 28.23
N GLU A 415 -8.51 14.96 28.08
CA GLU A 415 -8.91 16.10 28.92
C GLU A 415 -9.17 15.68 30.38
N GLY A 416 -9.85 14.55 30.58
CA GLY A 416 -10.28 14.11 31.92
C GLY A 416 -9.18 13.40 32.71
N PHE A 417 -8.36 12.62 32.06
CA PHE A 417 -7.44 11.67 32.71
C PHE A 417 -5.96 11.87 32.31
N GLY A 418 -5.71 12.53 31.18
CA GLY A 418 -4.40 12.67 30.57
C GLY A 418 -4.23 11.76 29.33
N PRO A 419 -3.30 12.14 28.44
CA PRO A 419 -3.18 11.50 27.11
C PRO A 419 -2.82 10.01 27.16
N GLY A 420 -2.08 9.57 28.18
CA GLY A 420 -1.65 8.18 28.31
C GLY A 420 -2.76 7.17 28.63
N PHE A 421 -3.92 7.65 29.10
CA PHE A 421 -5.09 6.80 29.30
C PHE A 421 -5.67 6.25 27.99
N ASN A 422 -5.32 6.83 26.85
CA ASN A 422 -5.72 6.30 25.56
C ASN A 422 -4.97 5.03 25.14
N GLY A 423 -3.79 4.76 25.75
CA GLY A 423 -2.99 3.58 25.43
C GLY A 423 -2.25 3.04 26.66
N PRO A 424 -2.96 2.51 27.65
CA PRO A 424 -2.31 1.90 28.81
C PRO A 424 -1.50 0.68 28.38
N LEU A 425 -0.35 0.49 29.04
CA LEU A 425 0.50 -0.68 28.89
C LEU A 425 0.01 -1.78 29.83
N MET A 426 0.09 -3.02 29.41
CA MET A 426 -0.18 -4.18 30.24
C MET A 426 1.11 -4.94 30.49
N VAL A 427 1.51 -5.07 31.75
CA VAL A 427 2.67 -5.84 32.15
C VAL A 427 2.19 -7.18 32.70
N VAL A 428 2.68 -8.27 32.13
CA VAL A 428 2.40 -9.65 32.55
C VAL A 428 3.59 -10.16 33.33
N VAL A 429 3.35 -10.61 34.54
CA VAL A 429 4.38 -11.16 35.44
C VAL A 429 4.12 -12.65 35.60
N ASP A 430 4.92 -13.49 34.96
CA ASP A 430 4.91 -14.94 35.18
C ASP A 430 5.90 -15.31 36.28
N ALA A 431 5.37 -15.64 37.45
CA ALA A 431 6.11 -16.02 38.63
C ALA A 431 6.00 -17.53 38.94
N LYS A 432 5.69 -18.35 37.94
CA LYS A 432 5.54 -19.82 38.09
C LYS A 432 6.82 -20.46 38.69
N ASP A 433 7.98 -19.96 38.28
CA ASP A 433 9.27 -20.50 38.71
C ASP A 433 9.85 -19.71 39.90
N SER A 434 9.09 -18.76 40.44
CA SER A 434 9.48 -17.98 41.63
C SER A 434 9.06 -18.67 42.94
N ALA A 435 9.96 -18.68 43.92
CA ALA A 435 9.63 -19.21 45.24
C ALA A 435 8.58 -18.39 45.99
N ARG A 436 8.42 -17.08 45.62
CA ARG A 436 7.51 -16.12 46.29
C ARG A 436 6.80 -15.24 45.26
N PRO A 437 5.76 -15.79 44.56
CA PRO A 437 5.07 -15.05 43.49
C PRO A 437 4.53 -13.70 43.91
N LYS A 438 3.89 -13.61 45.09
CA LYS A 438 3.27 -12.37 45.60
C LYS A 438 4.29 -11.25 45.82
N ASP A 439 5.48 -11.61 46.31
CA ASP A 439 6.55 -10.63 46.54
C ASP A 439 7.10 -10.13 45.22
N ALA A 440 7.26 -11.02 44.22
CA ALA A 440 7.65 -10.66 42.88
C ALA A 440 6.67 -9.70 42.23
N PHE A 441 5.35 -9.93 42.34
CA PHE A 441 4.33 -9.02 41.82
C PHE A 441 4.40 -7.63 42.45
N ALA A 442 4.61 -7.56 43.77
CA ALA A 442 4.71 -6.28 44.49
C ALA A 442 5.98 -5.52 44.09
N GLU A 443 7.09 -6.22 43.94
CA GLU A 443 8.36 -5.65 43.54
C GLU A 443 8.34 -5.08 42.14
N VAL A 444 7.79 -5.83 41.15
CA VAL A 444 7.57 -5.34 39.77
C VAL A 444 6.75 -4.05 39.77
N GLY A 445 5.62 -4.02 40.48
CA GLY A 445 4.76 -2.84 40.57
C GLY A 445 5.48 -1.62 41.19
N ALA A 446 6.30 -1.84 42.25
CA ALA A 446 7.05 -0.80 42.91
C ALA A 446 8.18 -0.22 42.01
N GLN A 447 8.91 -1.07 41.31
CA GLN A 447 10.00 -0.65 40.42
C GLN A 447 9.48 0.12 39.21
N ILE A 448 8.38 -0.34 38.58
CA ILE A 448 7.76 0.35 37.46
C ILE A 448 7.23 1.72 37.87
N LYS A 449 6.64 1.85 39.07
CA LYS A 449 6.11 3.12 39.58
C LYS A 449 7.19 4.21 39.71
N GLY A 450 8.46 3.82 39.85
CA GLY A 450 9.60 4.73 39.91
C GLY A 450 10.14 5.20 38.56
N LEU A 451 9.67 4.67 37.46
CA LEU A 451 10.13 5.05 36.12
C LEU A 451 9.59 6.41 35.69
N LYS A 452 10.34 7.08 34.80
CA LYS A 452 9.89 8.32 34.17
C LYS A 452 8.65 8.04 33.31
N ASP A 453 7.80 9.04 33.16
CA ASP A 453 6.59 8.99 32.34
C ASP A 453 5.47 8.07 32.83
N VAL A 454 5.56 7.55 34.05
CA VAL A 454 4.52 6.75 34.70
C VAL A 454 3.61 7.62 35.54
N VAL A 455 2.29 7.62 35.22
CA VAL A 455 1.24 8.31 36.01
C VAL A 455 0.63 7.39 37.04
N THR A 456 0.30 6.17 36.62
CA THR A 456 -0.40 5.21 37.49
C THR A 456 0.05 3.79 37.20
N VAL A 457 0.21 3.02 38.27
CA VAL A 457 0.44 1.57 38.23
C VAL A 457 -0.66 0.93 39.07
N THR A 458 -1.47 0.05 38.46
CA THR A 458 -2.53 -0.67 39.20
C THR A 458 -1.91 -1.75 40.12
N PRO A 459 -2.59 -2.14 41.19
CA PRO A 459 -2.24 -3.35 41.90
C PRO A 459 -2.18 -4.57 40.98
N ALA A 460 -1.28 -5.50 41.25
CA ALA A 460 -1.20 -6.74 40.49
C ALA A 460 -2.50 -7.56 40.64
N ALA A 461 -3.06 -7.98 39.52
CA ALA A 461 -4.24 -8.85 39.47
C ALA A 461 -3.80 -10.29 39.15
N PRO A 462 -3.72 -11.18 40.12
CA PRO A 462 -3.26 -12.55 39.90
C PRO A 462 -4.34 -13.40 39.24
N ASN A 463 -3.91 -14.41 38.46
CA ASN A 463 -4.78 -15.45 37.92
C ASN A 463 -5.30 -16.39 39.05
N LYS A 464 -6.16 -17.32 38.72
CA LYS A 464 -6.73 -18.29 39.68
C LYS A 464 -5.66 -19.17 40.34
N ALA A 465 -4.59 -19.47 39.64
CA ALA A 465 -3.47 -20.27 40.18
C ALA A 465 -2.57 -19.47 41.10
N GLY A 466 -2.57 -18.13 41.04
CA GLY A 466 -1.72 -17.24 41.80
C GLY A 466 -0.26 -17.21 41.37
N ASP A 467 0.05 -17.76 40.22
CA ASP A 467 1.39 -17.88 39.65
C ASP A 467 1.69 -16.85 38.52
N THR A 468 0.68 -16.18 38.01
CA THR A 468 0.82 -15.16 36.99
C THR A 468 -0.08 -13.98 37.33
N ALA A 469 0.39 -12.74 37.14
CA ALA A 469 -0.39 -11.54 37.41
C ALA A 469 -0.30 -10.53 36.26
N THR A 470 -1.35 -9.69 36.12
CA THR A 470 -1.34 -8.53 35.22
C THR A 470 -1.26 -7.23 36.01
N ILE A 471 -0.49 -6.27 35.51
CA ILE A 471 -0.34 -4.93 36.09
C ILE A 471 -0.59 -3.95 34.92
N THR A 472 -1.52 -3.00 35.10
CA THR A 472 -1.74 -1.94 34.12
C THR A 472 -0.87 -0.73 34.46
N VAL A 473 -0.13 -0.22 33.49
CA VAL A 473 0.72 0.96 33.61
C VAL A 473 0.19 2.03 32.67
N VAL A 474 -0.12 3.20 33.22
CA VAL A 474 -0.59 4.34 32.43
C VAL A 474 0.56 5.34 32.26
N PRO A 475 1.02 5.58 31.03
CA PRO A 475 2.00 6.62 30.74
C PRO A 475 1.44 8.03 30.96
N ASN A 476 2.31 9.03 31.07
CA ASN A 476 1.91 10.43 31.02
C ASN A 476 1.82 10.94 29.57
N SER A 477 2.62 10.37 28.68
CA SER A 477 2.70 10.72 27.28
C SER A 477 1.64 10.00 26.43
N LYS A 478 1.45 10.48 25.19
CA LYS A 478 0.52 9.87 24.22
C LYS A 478 1.02 8.47 23.79
N PRO A 479 0.11 7.54 23.43
CA PRO A 479 0.48 6.19 23.01
C PRO A 479 1.50 6.13 21.85
N SER A 480 1.39 7.05 20.90
CA SER A 480 2.25 7.11 19.71
C SER A 480 3.51 7.96 19.89
N SER A 481 3.87 8.38 21.12
CA SER A 481 5.05 9.22 21.36
C SER A 481 6.31 8.38 21.60
N VAL A 482 7.45 8.91 21.21
CA VAL A 482 8.78 8.34 21.51
C VAL A 482 8.99 8.15 23.01
N THR A 483 8.44 9.05 23.84
CA THR A 483 8.54 8.93 25.31
C THR A 483 7.84 7.69 25.84
N THR A 484 6.69 7.30 25.24
CA THR A 484 6.00 6.05 25.60
C THR A 484 6.80 4.82 25.12
N GLU A 485 7.44 4.91 23.96
CA GLU A 485 8.35 3.87 23.46
C GLU A 485 9.54 3.68 24.41
N ASP A 486 10.19 4.77 24.83
CA ASP A 486 11.27 4.75 25.82
C ASP A 486 10.83 4.12 27.15
N LEU A 487 9.58 4.39 27.60
CA LEU A 487 9.02 3.77 28.79
C LEU A 487 8.85 2.25 28.62
N VAL A 488 8.36 1.78 27.48
CA VAL A 488 8.22 0.33 27.21
C VAL A 488 9.59 -0.34 27.28
N HIS A 489 10.64 0.25 26.71
CA HIS A 489 12.00 -0.26 26.80
C HIS A 489 12.51 -0.25 28.23
N ALA A 490 12.30 0.83 28.99
CA ALA A 490 12.72 0.92 30.39
C ALA A 490 12.05 -0.14 31.28
N ILE A 491 10.76 -0.46 31.04
CA ILE A 491 10.05 -1.54 31.75
C ILE A 491 10.67 -2.90 31.40
N ARG A 492 10.99 -3.16 30.14
CA ARG A 492 11.63 -4.40 29.67
C ARG A 492 13.01 -4.60 30.26
N ASP A 493 13.82 -3.54 30.29
CA ASP A 493 15.16 -3.58 30.89
C ASP A 493 15.08 -3.88 32.39
N LYS A 494 14.15 -3.24 33.10
CA LYS A 494 13.89 -3.53 34.50
C LYS A 494 13.36 -4.95 34.72
N GLY A 495 12.47 -5.42 33.81
CA GLY A 495 11.99 -6.79 33.81
C GLY A 495 13.12 -7.81 33.75
N ALA A 496 14.14 -7.58 32.93
CA ALA A 496 15.31 -8.43 32.84
C ALA A 496 16.16 -8.44 34.12
N GLU A 497 16.22 -7.33 34.88
CA GLU A 497 16.85 -7.26 36.20
C GLU A 497 16.04 -8.08 37.22
N ILE A 498 14.72 -7.86 37.28
CA ILE A 498 13.80 -8.54 38.19
C ILE A 498 13.81 -10.06 37.96
N THR A 499 13.85 -10.50 36.72
CA THR A 499 13.92 -11.93 36.37
C THR A 499 15.15 -12.61 36.99
N ARG A 500 16.29 -11.93 37.02
CA ARG A 500 17.52 -12.45 37.65
C ARG A 500 17.39 -12.55 39.17
N ASP A 501 16.68 -11.61 39.78
CA ASP A 501 16.61 -11.50 41.24
C ASP A 501 15.48 -12.37 41.84
N THR A 502 14.37 -12.51 41.15
CA THR A 502 13.15 -13.16 41.67
C THR A 502 12.76 -14.46 40.95
N GLY A 503 13.36 -14.75 39.78
CA GLY A 503 12.95 -15.84 38.90
C GLY A 503 11.63 -15.61 38.19
N ALA A 504 10.98 -14.43 38.34
CA ALA A 504 9.74 -14.09 37.66
C ALA A 504 10.03 -13.42 36.30
N THR A 505 9.37 -13.88 35.25
CA THR A 505 9.48 -13.28 33.92
C THR A 505 8.50 -12.10 33.79
N VAL A 506 9.00 -10.95 33.35
CA VAL A 506 8.22 -9.72 33.18
C VAL A 506 8.15 -9.43 31.68
N LEU A 507 6.93 -9.36 31.13
CA LEU A 507 6.67 -9.09 29.71
C LEU A 507 5.69 -7.92 29.56
N VAL A 508 5.91 -7.09 28.55
CA VAL A 508 5.04 -5.93 28.28
C VAL A 508 4.20 -6.18 27.04
N THR A 509 2.89 -5.96 27.16
CA THR A 509 1.90 -6.08 26.08
C THR A 509 0.84 -4.98 26.15
N GLY A 510 -0.26 -5.15 25.46
CA GLY A 510 -1.30 -4.15 25.22
C GLY A 510 -1.14 -3.51 23.85
N SER A 511 -2.19 -2.83 23.36
CA SER A 511 -2.21 -2.25 22.01
C SER A 511 -1.00 -1.35 21.73
N THR A 512 -0.62 -0.52 22.70
CA THR A 512 0.53 0.39 22.56
C THR A 512 1.86 -0.37 22.42
N ALA A 513 2.14 -1.35 23.29
CA ALA A 513 3.38 -2.13 23.20
C ALA A 513 3.43 -3.00 21.94
N MET A 514 2.27 -3.56 21.52
CA MET A 514 2.16 -4.30 20.28
C MET A 514 2.48 -3.39 19.06
N ASN A 515 1.95 -2.17 19.05
CA ASN A 515 2.21 -1.19 18.00
C ASN A 515 3.69 -0.79 17.92
N ILE A 516 4.34 -0.63 19.07
CA ILE A 516 5.79 -0.35 19.15
C ILE A 516 6.60 -1.51 18.57
N ASP A 517 6.29 -2.75 18.98
CA ASP A 517 6.99 -3.94 18.48
C ASP A 517 6.80 -4.14 16.96
N VAL A 518 5.59 -3.86 16.44
CA VAL A 518 5.32 -3.84 14.99
C VAL A 518 6.21 -2.82 14.30
N SER A 519 6.20 -1.57 14.80
CA SER A 519 6.95 -0.48 14.19
C SER A 519 8.45 -0.77 14.15
N GLN A 520 9.01 -1.31 15.25
CA GLN A 520 10.40 -1.72 15.30
C GLN A 520 10.71 -2.85 14.32
N LYS A 521 9.89 -3.90 14.31
CA LYS A 521 10.09 -5.04 13.40
C LYS A 521 10.01 -4.62 11.92
N LEU A 522 9.12 -3.70 11.60
CA LEU A 522 9.02 -3.13 10.25
C LEU A 522 10.25 -2.28 9.91
N ASN A 523 10.71 -1.46 10.84
CA ASN A 523 11.90 -0.65 10.65
C ASN A 523 13.15 -1.51 10.44
N ASP A 524 13.34 -2.54 11.24
CA ASP A 524 14.46 -3.48 11.12
C ASP A 524 14.43 -4.27 9.81
N ALA A 525 13.23 -4.59 9.32
CA ALA A 525 13.04 -5.30 8.06
C ALA A 525 13.19 -4.41 6.82
N LEU A 526 13.11 -3.09 6.95
CA LEU A 526 13.11 -2.18 5.81
C LEU A 526 14.39 -2.28 4.98
N LEU A 527 15.57 -2.27 5.62
CA LEU A 527 16.85 -2.33 4.92
C LEU A 527 17.11 -3.70 4.25
N PRO A 528 16.91 -4.86 4.92
CA PRO A 528 16.99 -6.17 4.27
C PRO A 528 16.01 -6.32 3.09
N TYR A 529 14.77 -5.85 3.25
CA TYR A 529 13.77 -5.89 2.20
C TYR A 529 14.17 -5.03 1.00
N LEU A 530 14.63 -3.80 1.25
CA LEU A 530 15.11 -2.90 0.20
C LEU A 530 16.30 -3.50 -0.56
N ALA A 531 17.26 -4.08 0.16
CA ALA A 531 18.42 -4.74 -0.44
C ALA A 531 18.02 -5.93 -1.31
N LEU A 532 17.07 -6.75 -0.85
CA LEU A 532 16.53 -7.88 -1.62
C LEU A 532 15.87 -7.41 -2.91
N VAL A 533 14.91 -6.48 -2.80
CA VAL A 533 14.11 -6.01 -3.94
C VAL A 533 15.01 -5.33 -4.97
N VAL A 534 15.86 -4.40 -4.54
CA VAL A 534 16.79 -3.70 -5.43
C VAL A 534 17.81 -4.66 -6.02
N GLY A 535 18.34 -5.61 -5.23
CA GLY A 535 19.31 -6.60 -5.68
C GLY A 535 18.77 -7.54 -6.76
N LEU A 536 17.57 -8.13 -6.51
CA LEU A 536 16.94 -9.02 -7.50
C LEU A 536 16.58 -8.30 -8.79
N ALA A 537 16.09 -7.09 -8.69
CA ALA A 537 15.80 -6.32 -9.89
C ALA A 537 17.06 -5.83 -10.61
N PHE A 538 18.10 -5.48 -9.88
CA PHE A 538 19.39 -5.17 -10.49
C PHE A 538 19.88 -6.34 -11.35
N LEU A 539 19.78 -7.58 -10.82
CA LEU A 539 20.13 -8.79 -11.56
C LEU A 539 19.22 -8.99 -12.78
N LEU A 540 17.91 -8.82 -12.62
CA LEU A 540 16.95 -8.93 -13.73
C LEU A 540 17.25 -7.91 -14.83
N LEU A 541 17.51 -6.66 -14.47
CA LEU A 541 17.80 -5.60 -15.43
C LEU A 541 19.17 -5.79 -16.13
N ILE A 542 20.16 -6.40 -15.48
CA ILE A 542 21.40 -6.81 -16.15
C ILE A 542 21.10 -7.80 -17.28
N VAL A 543 20.23 -8.78 -17.02
CA VAL A 543 19.81 -9.76 -18.04
C VAL A 543 19.09 -9.08 -19.20
N VAL A 544 18.17 -8.15 -18.90
CA VAL A 544 17.38 -7.43 -19.90
C VAL A 544 18.24 -6.48 -20.74
N PHE A 545 19.04 -5.63 -20.08
CA PHE A 545 19.77 -4.56 -20.78
C PHE A 545 21.18 -4.93 -21.19
N ARG A 546 21.70 -6.09 -20.77
CA ARG A 546 23.10 -6.49 -20.99
C ARG A 546 24.07 -5.34 -20.70
N SER A 547 23.89 -4.70 -19.55
CA SER A 547 24.66 -3.56 -19.06
C SER A 547 24.67 -3.58 -17.53
N VAL A 548 25.74 -3.10 -16.91
CA VAL A 548 25.86 -2.92 -15.46
C VAL A 548 25.45 -1.50 -15.06
N LEU A 549 25.79 -0.50 -15.88
CA LEU A 549 25.55 0.92 -15.54
C LEU A 549 24.09 1.34 -15.66
N VAL A 550 23.34 0.72 -16.58
CA VAL A 550 21.90 1.02 -16.73
C VAL A 550 21.09 0.56 -15.50
N PRO A 551 21.21 -0.67 -15.00
CA PRO A 551 20.61 -1.08 -13.75
C PRO A 551 21.04 -0.25 -12.53
N LEU A 552 22.35 0.07 -12.45
CA LEU A 552 22.85 0.88 -11.34
C LEU A 552 22.19 2.27 -11.28
N LYS A 553 22.12 2.98 -12.41
CA LYS A 553 21.44 4.27 -12.46
C LYS A 553 19.94 4.15 -12.17
N ALA A 554 19.31 3.04 -12.59
CA ALA A 554 17.90 2.78 -12.32
C ALA A 554 17.64 2.60 -10.82
N ALA A 555 18.50 1.82 -10.14
CA ALA A 555 18.45 1.62 -8.70
C ALA A 555 18.63 2.94 -7.92
N LEU A 556 19.64 3.74 -8.29
CA LEU A 556 19.91 5.04 -7.65
C LEU A 556 18.74 6.03 -7.88
N GLY A 557 18.20 6.07 -9.09
CA GLY A 557 17.04 6.91 -9.41
C GLY A 557 15.80 6.52 -8.64
N PHE A 558 15.56 5.21 -8.50
CA PHE A 558 14.48 4.68 -7.68
C PHE A 558 14.63 5.06 -6.20
N LEU A 559 15.81 4.83 -5.61
CA LEU A 559 16.06 5.19 -4.21
C LEU A 559 15.82 6.68 -3.96
N LEU A 560 16.30 7.54 -4.88
CA LEU A 560 16.10 8.98 -4.77
C LEU A 560 14.61 9.37 -4.87
N SER A 561 13.84 8.72 -5.76
CA SER A 561 12.40 9.00 -5.90
C SER A 561 11.60 8.53 -4.69
N VAL A 562 11.94 7.38 -4.11
CA VAL A 562 11.29 6.87 -2.88
C VAL A 562 11.60 7.76 -1.68
N LEU A 563 12.85 8.16 -1.50
CA LEU A 563 13.22 9.08 -0.41
C LEU A 563 12.51 10.43 -0.55
N ALA A 564 12.43 10.97 -1.77
CA ALA A 564 11.71 12.21 -2.03
C ALA A 564 10.20 12.07 -1.75
N ALA A 565 9.61 10.92 -2.10
CA ALA A 565 8.21 10.65 -1.84
C ALA A 565 7.92 10.46 -0.34
N LEU A 566 8.80 9.76 0.38
CA LEU A 566 8.73 9.67 1.86
C LEU A 566 8.85 11.06 2.49
N GLY A 567 9.78 11.90 2.00
CA GLY A 567 9.88 13.27 2.45
C GLY A 567 8.61 14.08 2.23
N ALA A 568 7.96 13.91 1.08
CA ALA A 568 6.67 14.55 0.81
C ALA A 568 5.56 14.04 1.74
N VAL A 569 5.52 12.73 2.05
CA VAL A 569 4.59 12.16 3.03
C VAL A 569 4.82 12.75 4.41
N VAL A 570 6.07 12.83 4.89
CA VAL A 570 6.41 13.47 6.16
C VAL A 570 5.96 14.93 6.18
N ALA A 571 6.28 15.69 5.13
CA ALA A 571 5.92 17.10 5.05
C ALA A 571 4.40 17.32 5.14
N VAL A 572 3.59 16.48 4.53
CA VAL A 572 2.12 16.61 4.53
C VAL A 572 1.49 16.04 5.80
N PHE A 573 1.81 14.80 6.17
CA PHE A 573 1.09 14.08 7.22
C PHE A 573 1.71 14.28 8.61
N GLN A 574 3.01 14.50 8.72
CA GLN A 574 3.68 14.71 10.01
C GLN A 574 3.84 16.20 10.31
N TRP A 575 4.30 17.02 9.33
CA TRP A 575 4.50 18.47 9.52
C TRP A 575 3.27 19.31 9.20
N GLY A 576 2.26 18.75 8.50
CA GLY A 576 1.01 19.43 8.17
C GLY A 576 1.10 20.40 6.99
N TRP A 577 2.13 20.33 6.13
CA TRP A 577 2.18 21.14 4.92
C TRP A 577 1.03 20.79 3.98
N LEU A 578 0.29 21.79 3.52
CA LEU A 578 -0.87 21.58 2.64
C LEU A 578 -1.97 20.68 3.24
N SER A 579 -2.01 20.50 4.56
CA SER A 579 -2.97 19.63 5.26
C SER A 579 -4.43 19.93 4.87
N GLY A 580 -4.81 21.20 4.82
CA GLY A 580 -6.15 21.62 4.43
C GLY A 580 -6.52 21.26 2.97
N LEU A 581 -5.56 21.27 2.04
CA LEU A 581 -5.77 20.87 0.65
C LEU A 581 -5.94 19.36 0.51
N MET A 582 -5.20 18.62 1.34
CA MET A 582 -5.19 17.13 1.32
C MET A 582 -6.27 16.54 2.24
N GLY A 583 -7.06 17.37 2.94
CA GLY A 583 -8.04 16.88 3.90
C GLY A 583 -7.41 16.12 5.07
N VAL A 584 -6.18 16.50 5.46
CA VAL A 584 -5.49 15.98 6.64
C VAL A 584 -5.88 16.85 7.82
N GLU A 585 -6.80 16.37 8.63
CA GLU A 585 -7.30 17.12 9.78
C GLU A 585 -6.35 17.06 10.98
N GLN A 586 -5.60 15.95 11.09
CA GLN A 586 -4.64 15.74 12.17
C GLN A 586 -3.29 15.29 11.62
N THR A 587 -2.24 15.93 12.13
CA THR A 587 -0.86 15.51 11.89
C THR A 587 -0.45 14.46 12.91
N GLY A 588 0.38 13.51 12.48
CA GLY A 588 0.86 12.44 13.34
C GLY A 588 2.00 11.66 12.68
N PRO A 589 2.50 10.62 13.34
CA PRO A 589 3.54 9.77 12.77
C PRO A 589 3.07 9.14 11.46
N VAL A 590 4.02 8.87 10.58
CA VAL A 590 3.77 8.14 9.34
C VAL A 590 3.50 6.68 9.67
N MET A 591 2.49 6.10 9.05
CA MET A 591 2.15 4.70 9.26
C MET A 591 3.35 3.77 9.04
N SER A 592 3.66 2.92 10.01
CA SER A 592 4.87 2.08 10.01
C SER A 592 4.99 1.15 8.81
N MET A 593 3.87 0.71 8.23
CA MET A 593 3.85 -0.13 7.02
C MET A 593 4.12 0.68 5.73
N MET A 594 3.96 2.00 5.77
CA MET A 594 4.02 2.87 4.58
C MET A 594 5.35 2.78 3.82
N PRO A 595 6.54 2.85 4.46
CA PRO A 595 7.81 2.77 3.73
C PRO A 595 7.97 1.44 2.98
N ILE A 596 7.57 0.34 3.61
CA ILE A 596 7.68 -1.01 3.03
C ILE A 596 6.76 -1.16 1.81
N PHE A 597 5.49 -0.76 1.94
CA PHE A 597 4.55 -0.78 0.82
C PHE A 597 5.01 0.14 -0.31
N MET A 598 5.48 1.34 0.04
CA MET A 598 5.96 2.29 -0.95
C MET A 598 7.16 1.75 -1.71
N VAL A 599 8.14 1.15 -1.02
CA VAL A 599 9.28 0.50 -1.68
C VAL A 599 8.81 -0.59 -2.64
N GLY A 600 7.94 -1.51 -2.20
CA GLY A 600 7.49 -2.63 -3.01
C GLY A 600 6.69 -2.23 -4.25
N VAL A 601 5.69 -1.38 -4.05
CA VAL A 601 4.77 -0.97 -5.12
C VAL A 601 5.47 -0.03 -6.10
N VAL A 602 6.11 1.03 -5.59
CA VAL A 602 6.79 2.02 -6.42
C VAL A 602 7.93 1.39 -7.20
N PHE A 603 8.67 0.45 -6.58
CA PHE A 603 9.73 -0.27 -7.26
C PHE A 603 9.21 -1.01 -8.51
N GLY A 604 8.14 -1.80 -8.33
CA GLY A 604 7.53 -2.51 -9.45
C GLY A 604 7.13 -1.56 -10.59
N LEU A 605 6.37 -0.52 -10.23
CA LEU A 605 5.86 0.46 -11.20
C LEU A 605 6.99 1.31 -11.86
N ALA A 606 8.02 1.64 -11.09
CA ALA A 606 9.17 2.39 -11.62
C ALA A 606 9.94 1.56 -12.64
N MET A 607 10.17 0.27 -12.40
CA MET A 607 10.92 -0.58 -13.32
C MET A 607 10.24 -0.77 -14.67
N ASP A 608 8.91 -0.73 -14.72
CA ASP A 608 8.11 -0.87 -15.94
C ASP A 608 8.47 0.21 -16.97
N TYR A 609 8.49 1.46 -16.53
CA TYR A 609 8.84 2.60 -17.40
C TYR A 609 10.32 2.61 -17.80
N GLU A 610 11.20 2.16 -16.90
CA GLU A 610 12.61 2.01 -17.21
C GLU A 610 12.80 1.02 -18.36
N VAL A 611 12.22 -0.16 -18.24
CA VAL A 611 12.30 -1.20 -19.27
C VAL A 611 11.77 -0.66 -20.59
N PHE A 612 10.56 -0.05 -20.58
CA PHE A 612 9.93 0.44 -21.81
C PHE A 612 10.73 1.54 -22.53
N LEU A 613 11.22 2.54 -21.77
CA LEU A 613 11.90 3.69 -22.35
C LEU A 613 13.32 3.35 -22.79
N VAL A 614 14.08 2.63 -21.94
CA VAL A 614 15.49 2.31 -22.18
C VAL A 614 15.64 1.22 -23.25
N THR A 615 14.73 0.26 -23.34
CA THR A 615 14.74 -0.73 -24.44
C THR A 615 14.67 -0.05 -25.79
N ARG A 616 13.83 0.98 -25.94
CA ARG A 616 13.75 1.77 -27.18
C ARG A 616 15.02 2.54 -27.50
N MET A 617 15.69 3.07 -26.47
CA MET A 617 16.98 3.74 -26.66
C MET A 617 18.07 2.75 -27.06
N ARG A 618 18.06 1.56 -26.45
CA ARG A 618 19.00 0.50 -26.77
C ARG A 618 18.79 -0.02 -28.19
N GLU A 619 17.54 -0.25 -28.59
CA GLU A 619 17.19 -0.65 -29.96
C GLU A 619 17.79 0.34 -30.98
N ALA A 620 17.58 1.65 -30.78
CA ALA A 620 18.14 2.67 -31.67
C ALA A 620 19.68 2.68 -31.66
N TYR A 621 20.33 2.48 -30.51
CA TYR A 621 21.78 2.43 -30.37
C TYR A 621 22.38 1.21 -31.08
N VAL A 622 21.81 0.02 -30.93
CA VAL A 622 22.25 -1.23 -31.58
C VAL A 622 22.10 -1.13 -33.09
N HIS A 623 21.15 -0.37 -33.59
CA HIS A 623 20.99 -0.09 -35.03
C HIS A 623 21.90 1.04 -35.57
N GLY A 624 22.88 1.46 -34.79
CA GLY A 624 23.96 2.36 -35.29
C GLY A 624 23.75 3.83 -35.00
N GLU A 625 22.70 4.24 -34.26
CA GLU A 625 22.54 5.62 -33.83
C GLU A 625 23.58 6.01 -32.77
N THR A 626 24.01 7.26 -32.79
CA THR A 626 24.89 7.78 -31.72
C THR A 626 24.11 7.77 -30.38
N PRO A 627 24.80 7.65 -29.22
CA PRO A 627 24.15 7.59 -27.92
C PRO A 627 23.14 8.74 -27.68
N GLY A 628 23.49 9.97 -28.08
CA GLY A 628 22.60 11.12 -27.95
C GLY A 628 21.41 11.06 -28.90
N GLN A 629 21.56 10.54 -30.10
CA GLN A 629 20.46 10.34 -31.06
C GLN A 629 19.54 9.22 -30.58
N ALA A 630 20.10 8.11 -30.07
CA ALA A 630 19.32 7.00 -29.50
C ALA A 630 18.40 7.46 -28.36
N VAL A 631 18.87 8.36 -27.47
CA VAL A 631 18.03 9.01 -26.46
C VAL A 631 16.89 9.79 -27.10
N VAL A 632 17.16 10.60 -28.11
CA VAL A 632 16.14 11.39 -28.81
C VAL A 632 15.12 10.50 -29.51
N THR A 633 15.56 9.42 -30.13
CA THR A 633 14.70 8.42 -30.82
C THR A 633 13.81 7.68 -29.81
N GLY A 634 14.37 7.24 -28.69
CA GLY A 634 13.59 6.62 -27.61
C GLY A 634 12.46 7.53 -27.10
N PHE A 635 12.73 8.83 -26.89
CA PHE A 635 11.74 9.81 -26.50
C PHE A 635 10.71 10.13 -27.58
N LYS A 636 11.11 10.11 -28.85
CA LYS A 636 10.19 10.33 -29.98
C LYS A 636 8.99 9.36 -29.95
N TYR A 637 9.25 8.12 -29.59
CA TYR A 637 8.25 7.04 -29.60
C TYR A 637 7.70 6.73 -28.19
N GLY A 638 8.53 6.83 -27.14
CA GLY A 638 8.20 6.43 -25.77
C GLY A 638 7.56 7.52 -24.90
N ALA A 639 8.01 8.78 -24.99
CA ALA A 639 7.67 9.82 -24.04
C ALA A 639 6.15 10.06 -23.87
N ARG A 640 5.38 10.02 -24.97
CA ARG A 640 3.93 10.22 -24.90
C ARG A 640 3.22 9.11 -24.15
N VAL A 641 3.64 7.88 -24.33
CA VAL A 641 3.03 6.71 -23.70
C VAL A 641 3.35 6.70 -22.23
N VAL A 642 4.61 6.91 -21.86
CA VAL A 642 5.07 7.00 -20.47
C VAL A 642 4.39 8.15 -19.72
N THR A 643 4.27 9.35 -20.34
CA THR A 643 3.55 10.47 -19.72
C THR A 643 2.08 10.15 -19.48
N ALA A 644 1.42 9.50 -20.47
CA ALA A 644 0.01 9.14 -20.33
C ALA A 644 -0.19 8.11 -19.22
N ALA A 645 0.64 7.08 -19.18
CA ALA A 645 0.63 6.05 -18.17
C ALA A 645 0.85 6.64 -16.76
N ALA A 646 1.88 7.49 -16.60
CA ALA A 646 2.15 8.17 -15.34
C ALA A 646 0.96 9.03 -14.86
N VAL A 647 0.35 9.83 -15.75
CA VAL A 647 -0.83 10.65 -15.40
C VAL A 647 -2.03 9.80 -15.01
N ILE A 648 -2.25 8.66 -15.69
CA ILE A 648 -3.31 7.72 -15.33
C ILE A 648 -3.07 7.15 -13.94
N MET A 649 -1.85 6.69 -13.65
CA MET A 649 -1.53 6.13 -12.34
C MET A 649 -1.62 7.15 -11.21
N ILE A 650 -1.10 8.37 -11.43
CA ILE A 650 -1.26 9.47 -10.48
C ILE A 650 -2.75 9.72 -10.23
N ALA A 651 -3.58 9.73 -11.28
CA ALA A 651 -5.02 9.93 -11.13
C ALA A 651 -5.71 8.80 -10.35
N VAL A 652 -5.35 7.54 -10.63
CA VAL A 652 -5.87 6.37 -9.90
C VAL A 652 -5.49 6.44 -8.43
N PHE A 653 -4.21 6.64 -8.10
CA PHE A 653 -3.77 6.72 -6.70
C PHE A 653 -4.31 7.97 -5.99
N SER A 654 -4.44 9.11 -6.70
CA SER A 654 -5.04 10.31 -6.14
C SER A 654 -6.53 10.14 -5.81
N GLY A 655 -7.23 9.22 -6.46
CA GLY A 655 -8.60 8.86 -6.10
C GLY A 655 -8.72 8.37 -4.66
N PHE A 656 -7.69 7.71 -4.13
CA PHE A 656 -7.66 7.22 -2.75
C PHE A 656 -7.35 8.31 -1.70
N ILE A 657 -6.86 9.49 -2.12
CA ILE A 657 -6.64 10.64 -1.21
C ILE A 657 -7.97 11.13 -0.63
N GLY A 658 -9.07 10.94 -1.35
CA GLY A 658 -10.42 11.30 -0.89
C GLY A 658 -11.03 10.35 0.15
N SER A 659 -10.34 9.25 0.52
CA SER A 659 -10.83 8.32 1.53
C SER A 659 -10.97 8.99 2.89
N SER A 660 -11.96 8.56 3.67
CA SER A 660 -12.12 8.95 5.07
C SER A 660 -11.03 8.33 5.96
N GLU A 661 -10.47 7.18 5.56
CA GLU A 661 -9.42 6.51 6.30
C GLU A 661 -8.04 7.17 6.06
N SER A 662 -7.41 7.61 7.13
CA SER A 662 -6.09 8.26 7.10
C SER A 662 -5.01 7.38 6.48
N MET A 663 -5.06 6.06 6.73
CA MET A 663 -4.14 5.07 6.16
C MET A 663 -4.22 5.02 4.64
N VAL A 664 -5.43 4.84 4.09
CA VAL A 664 -5.67 4.74 2.63
C VAL A 664 -5.30 6.05 1.94
N LYS A 665 -5.64 7.19 2.57
CA LYS A 665 -5.27 8.53 2.10
C LYS A 665 -3.75 8.70 2.00
N MET A 666 -3.02 8.29 3.03
CA MET A 666 -1.54 8.38 3.09
C MET A 666 -0.89 7.51 2.02
N ILE A 667 -1.35 6.27 1.84
CA ILE A 667 -0.86 5.35 0.80
C ILE A 667 -1.15 5.94 -0.58
N GLY A 668 -2.37 6.39 -0.84
CA GLY A 668 -2.76 7.00 -2.12
C GLY A 668 -1.91 8.20 -2.48
N PHE A 669 -1.70 9.12 -1.54
CA PHE A 669 -0.83 10.29 -1.73
C PHE A 669 0.64 9.89 -1.98
N GLY A 670 1.18 9.00 -1.13
CA GLY A 670 2.57 8.57 -1.24
C GLY A 670 2.86 7.88 -2.58
N LEU A 671 1.97 7.02 -3.05
CA LEU A 671 2.11 6.37 -4.36
C LEU A 671 1.95 7.36 -5.51
N ALA A 672 0.99 8.29 -5.44
CA ALA A 672 0.79 9.30 -6.47
C ALA A 672 2.02 10.20 -6.64
N ILE A 673 2.58 10.71 -5.52
CA ILE A 673 3.76 11.58 -5.55
C ILE A 673 5.03 10.81 -5.94
N ALA A 674 5.15 9.54 -5.54
CA ALA A 674 6.26 8.69 -5.94
C ALA A 674 6.27 8.44 -7.45
N VAL A 675 5.12 8.13 -8.04
CA VAL A 675 4.99 8.01 -9.51
C VAL A 675 5.28 9.34 -10.19
N PHE A 676 4.85 10.46 -9.62
CA PHE A 676 5.18 11.78 -10.17
C PHE A 676 6.69 12.02 -10.21
N PHE A 677 7.39 11.82 -9.11
CA PHE A 677 8.84 12.01 -9.03
C PHE A 677 9.59 11.02 -9.93
N ASP A 678 9.20 9.74 -9.94
CA ASP A 678 9.84 8.75 -10.79
C ASP A 678 9.62 9.07 -12.28
N ALA A 679 8.40 9.22 -12.73
CA ALA A 679 8.10 9.38 -14.14
C ALA A 679 8.61 10.71 -14.70
N PHE A 680 8.36 11.84 -14.01
CA PHE A 680 8.65 13.16 -14.58
C PHE A 680 10.05 13.66 -14.25
N VAL A 681 10.59 13.37 -13.07
CA VAL A 681 11.93 13.85 -12.70
C VAL A 681 12.98 12.78 -13.02
N VAL A 682 12.81 11.55 -12.54
CA VAL A 682 13.81 10.50 -12.78
C VAL A 682 13.83 10.08 -14.24
N ARG A 683 12.69 9.62 -14.78
CA ARG A 683 12.65 9.03 -16.15
C ARG A 683 12.74 10.06 -17.26
N MET A 684 12.05 11.20 -17.09
CA MET A 684 12.02 12.20 -18.16
C MET A 684 13.21 13.17 -18.13
N ALA A 685 13.90 13.34 -16.99
CA ALA A 685 15.01 14.28 -16.87
C ALA A 685 16.33 13.59 -16.50
N ILE A 686 16.42 12.87 -15.36
CA ILE A 686 17.68 12.30 -14.87
C ILE A 686 18.18 11.18 -15.78
N VAL A 687 17.33 10.22 -16.14
CA VAL A 687 17.73 9.06 -16.97
C VAL A 687 18.32 9.45 -18.31
N PRO A 688 17.67 10.28 -19.15
CA PRO A 688 18.26 10.70 -20.42
C PRO A 688 19.51 11.55 -20.24
N ALA A 689 19.59 12.37 -19.17
CA ALA A 689 20.80 13.15 -18.89
C ALA A 689 22.01 12.24 -18.55
N VAL A 690 21.81 11.23 -17.68
CA VAL A 690 22.84 10.27 -17.32
C VAL A 690 23.26 9.43 -18.54
N LEU A 691 22.33 8.96 -19.36
CA LEU A 691 22.66 8.19 -20.58
C LEU A 691 23.42 9.04 -21.61
N ALA A 692 23.07 10.32 -21.73
CA ALA A 692 23.80 11.24 -22.59
C ALA A 692 25.24 11.48 -22.10
N LEU A 693 25.46 11.58 -20.78
CA LEU A 693 26.78 11.75 -20.16
C LEU A 693 27.64 10.48 -20.25
N LEU A 694 27.07 9.31 -20.00
CA LEU A 694 27.75 8.03 -20.06
C LEU A 694 28.11 7.65 -21.50
N GLY A 695 27.31 8.07 -22.48
CA GLY A 695 27.56 7.80 -23.89
C GLY A 695 27.63 6.29 -24.17
N LYS A 696 28.72 5.87 -24.89
CA LYS A 696 28.97 4.45 -25.20
C LYS A 696 29.17 3.57 -23.96
N ARG A 697 29.68 4.14 -22.85
CA ARG A 697 29.90 3.40 -21.60
C ARG A 697 28.59 2.94 -20.94
N ALA A 698 27.47 3.58 -21.24
CA ALA A 698 26.15 3.17 -20.71
C ALA A 698 25.83 1.71 -21.04
N TRP A 699 26.30 1.18 -22.15
CA TRP A 699 26.02 -0.17 -22.64
C TRP A 699 27.19 -1.15 -22.39
N TRP A 700 28.09 -0.81 -21.46
CA TRP A 700 29.23 -1.66 -21.14
C TRP A 700 28.81 -2.86 -20.28
N LEU A 701 29.26 -4.06 -20.68
CA LEU A 701 29.12 -5.31 -19.97
C LEU A 701 30.48 -6.06 -19.96
N PRO A 702 30.93 -6.60 -18.82
CA PRO A 702 32.13 -7.45 -18.76
C PRO A 702 31.98 -8.70 -19.64
N LYS A 703 33.01 -9.06 -20.39
CA LYS A 703 32.95 -10.22 -21.32
C LYS A 703 32.63 -11.54 -20.65
N TRP A 704 33.05 -11.74 -19.40
CA TRP A 704 32.77 -12.96 -18.67
C TRP A 704 31.26 -13.04 -18.31
N LEU A 705 30.65 -11.92 -17.93
CA LEU A 705 29.25 -11.82 -17.61
C LEU A 705 28.37 -11.96 -18.87
N ASP A 706 28.83 -11.39 -19.98
CA ASP A 706 28.13 -11.50 -21.26
C ASP A 706 28.03 -12.94 -21.77
N ARG A 707 29.02 -13.81 -21.46
CA ARG A 707 28.98 -15.25 -21.76
C ARG A 707 28.11 -16.06 -20.81
N ALA A 708 27.99 -15.61 -19.56
CA ALA A 708 27.19 -16.30 -18.52
C ALA A 708 25.70 -16.01 -18.62
N LEU A 709 25.32 -14.86 -19.19
CA LEU A 709 23.92 -14.44 -19.26
C LEU A 709 23.16 -15.12 -20.40
N PRO A 710 21.90 -15.57 -20.16
CA PRO A 710 21.05 -16.08 -21.21
C PRO A 710 20.74 -14.98 -22.23
N ASN A 711 20.63 -15.36 -23.50
CA ASN A 711 20.23 -14.43 -24.55
C ASN A 711 18.69 -14.31 -24.56
N VAL A 712 18.18 -13.28 -23.90
CA VAL A 712 16.74 -13.01 -23.83
C VAL A 712 16.40 -11.92 -24.85
N ASP A 713 15.77 -12.34 -25.97
CA ASP A 713 15.28 -11.43 -27.00
C ASP A 713 14.07 -10.65 -26.46
N VAL A 714 14.30 -9.48 -25.88
CA VAL A 714 13.29 -8.53 -25.43
C VAL A 714 12.91 -7.56 -26.55
N GLU A 715 13.84 -7.32 -27.48
CA GLU A 715 13.73 -6.35 -28.56
C GLU A 715 12.96 -6.91 -29.77
N GLY A 716 12.77 -8.22 -29.84
CA GLY A 716 12.08 -8.89 -30.96
C GLY A 716 12.95 -8.98 -32.22
N GLU A 717 14.28 -9.07 -32.10
CA GLU A 717 15.16 -9.30 -33.24
C GLU A 717 14.77 -10.59 -34.00
N GLY A 718 14.41 -11.65 -33.28
CA GLY A 718 13.92 -12.90 -33.87
C GLY A 718 12.59 -12.76 -34.64
N LEU A 719 11.83 -11.69 -34.42
CA LEU A 719 10.59 -11.42 -35.16
C LEU A 719 10.88 -10.78 -36.54
N ARG A 720 12.03 -10.16 -36.74
CA ARG A 720 12.47 -9.60 -38.03
C ARG A 720 12.94 -10.70 -38.99
N ALA A 721 13.57 -11.74 -38.45
CA ALA A 721 13.99 -12.90 -39.25
C ALA A 721 12.80 -13.75 -39.80
N HIS A 722 11.58 -13.50 -39.33
CA HIS A 722 10.35 -14.14 -39.83
C HIS A 722 9.55 -13.20 -40.77
N ALA A 723 10.04 -12.00 -41.05
CA ALA A 723 9.46 -11.11 -42.06
C ALA A 723 10.03 -11.50 -43.41
N ASP A 724 9.13 -11.89 -44.30
CA ASP A 724 9.20 -12.28 -45.72
C ASP A 724 10.61 -12.46 -46.36
N PRO A 725 10.88 -13.65 -46.87
CA PRO A 725 12.08 -13.90 -47.70
C PRO A 725 12.15 -13.05 -48.98
N GLU A 726 11.08 -12.33 -49.36
CA GLU A 726 11.03 -11.44 -50.51
C GLU A 726 11.61 -10.04 -50.24
N GLU A 727 11.42 -9.48 -49.01
CA GLU A 727 12.04 -8.19 -48.66
C GLU A 727 13.57 -8.28 -48.51
N GLU A 728 14.11 -9.43 -48.08
CA GLU A 728 15.57 -9.65 -47.99
C GLU A 728 16.20 -9.72 -49.38
N LYS A 729 15.48 -10.21 -50.39
CA LYS A 729 15.89 -10.24 -51.77
C LYS A 729 15.90 -8.88 -52.47
N GLU A 730 15.04 -7.96 -52.06
CA GLU A 730 15.05 -6.58 -52.58
C GLU A 730 16.12 -5.73 -51.92
N LEU A 731 16.41 -5.90 -50.63
CA LEU A 731 17.53 -5.20 -49.94
C LEU A 731 18.91 -5.65 -50.37
N VAL A 732 19.08 -6.89 -50.87
CA VAL A 732 20.32 -7.40 -51.45
C VAL A 732 20.45 -7.00 -52.91
N ARG A 733 19.38 -6.54 -53.57
CA ARG A 733 19.39 -6.06 -54.96
C ARG A 733 19.46 -4.54 -55.11
N ALA A 734 19.33 -3.76 -54.01
CA ALA A 734 19.52 -2.32 -53.94
C ALA A 734 20.90 -1.97 -53.31
#